data_2a923ad42efd606471d92f1535543d46
#
_entry.id   2a923ad42efd606471d92f1535543d46
#
_cell.length_a   1.000
_cell.length_b   1.000
_cell.length_c   1.000
_cell.angle_alpha   90.00
_cell.angle_beta   90.00
_cell.angle_gamma   90.00
#
_symmetry.space_group_name_H-M   'P 1'
#
loop_
_entity.id
_entity.type
_entity.pdbx_description
1 polymer ?
#
loop_
_entity_poly.entity_id
_entity_poly.type
_entity_poly.pdbx_seq_one_letter_code
_entity_poly.pdbx_strand_id
1 'polypeptide(L)'
;MIQSHRPVHRSVRRALLPAMLAVFVLGACARDDAPATAATTAPAAASGTDAGAIDAANWPETAWPLAEDAALEQRITDLMATMTVEEKVGQIVQGDIADVTPEDVRKYRLGSILAGGNSDPGGRYDASPAEWLALSDAFWEASMDTAGGGKAIPVIFGIDAVHGQSNIVGATLFPHNIGLGATRNAELMREIGRVTAIETRTTGMEWAFAPTVAVPQDDRWGRTYEGYSESPDVVAAFAPAVVEGMQGKAGSPEFLNDHHVMVSVKHYLGDGGTAGGKDQGETAVTEAQLRDIHGAGYPPAIAAGAQAVMASFNSVHGQRMHGHKALLTDVLKDRMNFGGFVVGDWNGHGQLPGCTTTDCAATFNAGLDMAMAPDSWRGLYESTVKHVQSGELPMARLDDAVRRILRVKFRMGLFDAPKPSARALGGKFELLGAPEHREVARRAVRESLVLLKNQDGILPLAANQNVLVAGDGADDMGKQSGGWTLNWQGTGTKRADYPNGDTIWDGIRTQVTAAGGSAQLAVDGAYRQKPDVAIVVFGEDPYAEFLGDLPNLLYKPGDDADLALVKRLRADGIPVISVFISGRPLWMNREINASNAFVAAWLPGSEGAGIADVLLRGADGQPQHDFKGKLSFSWPRRADQYVNNVGMEGYDPLFAFGHGLTYADAGNLDALPEDAGVSAEDGKDAGYFAKGVPGPGIRLVVTGADGRGADVLHPRVVTPDGTLSLAAVDYQTQEGGRLLTWTGNATAELLSHSPADLSRETNGDSLLLATLRVDALPASGDITLSAGCGDDCAGALPVREWLATLPRNEWVTAGIPLKCLTAAGLDATRVSTPFALRAPAGLTLGLAEVRIGTDATHRLDCKTQ
;
A
#
# COMPACT_ATOMS: atom_id res chain seq x y z
N MET A 1 -13.51 -55.43 -33.38
CA MET A 1 -12.69 -55.86 -34.54
C MET A 1 -11.38 -55.12 -34.34
N ILE A 2 -10.33 -55.76 -33.74
CA ILE A 2 -9.30 -56.52 -34.41
C ILE A 2 -8.41 -55.54 -35.23
N GLN A 3 -7.14 -55.33 -35.05
CA GLN A 3 -5.91 -55.94 -34.49
C GLN A 3 -4.84 -54.84 -34.61
N SER A 4 -4.00 -54.52 -33.68
CA SER A 4 -2.70 -55.12 -33.27
C SER A 4 -1.63 -55.09 -34.36
N HIS A 5 -0.48 -54.41 -34.05
CA HIS A 5 0.83 -55.07 -34.05
C HIS A 5 1.96 -54.10 -33.63
N ARG A 6 2.69 -54.44 -32.61
CA ARG A 6 4.10 -54.19 -32.30
C ARG A 6 4.96 -55.36 -32.89
N PRO A 7 6.26 -55.40 -32.72
CA PRO A 7 7.38 -54.47 -32.50
C PRO A 7 8.57 -54.79 -33.47
N VAL A 8 9.78 -54.19 -33.29
CA VAL A 8 11.07 -54.95 -33.28
C VAL A 8 12.28 -54.04 -32.97
N HIS A 9 13.09 -54.52 -32.09
CA HIS A 9 14.39 -54.12 -31.55
C HIS A 9 15.57 -54.12 -32.54
N ARG A 10 16.67 -53.39 -32.17
CA ARG A 10 18.08 -53.82 -31.96
C ARG A 10 19.00 -52.59 -32.03
N SER A 11 19.74 -52.25 -31.05
CA SER A 11 20.91 -52.75 -30.29
C SER A 11 22.28 -52.41 -30.89
N VAL A 12 23.07 -51.65 -30.04
CA VAL A 12 24.49 -51.92 -29.67
C VAL A 12 25.64 -51.48 -30.60
N ARG A 13 26.55 -50.60 -30.20
CA ARG A 13 27.95 -50.84 -29.76
C ARG A 13 28.74 -49.54 -29.50
N ARG A 14 29.37 -49.52 -28.37
CA ARG A 14 30.61 -49.11 -27.73
C ARG A 14 31.83 -48.84 -28.66
N ALA A 15 32.66 -47.85 -28.26
CA ALA A 15 34.12 -47.82 -28.07
C ALA A 15 34.61 -46.40 -27.68
N LEU A 16 35.18 -46.18 -26.50
CA LEU A 16 36.55 -46.32 -26.04
C LEU A 16 37.48 -45.12 -26.36
N LEU A 17 37.99 -44.58 -25.23
CA LEU A 17 39.04 -43.57 -25.01
C LEU A 17 40.39 -43.91 -25.74
N PRO A 18 41.39 -42.97 -25.79
CA PRO A 18 42.30 -42.88 -24.65
C PRO A 18 42.78 -41.44 -24.24
N ALA A 19 43.35 -41.46 -23.04
CA ALA A 19 44.01 -40.37 -22.34
C ALA A 19 45.42 -40.09 -22.86
N MET A 20 45.96 -38.90 -22.60
CA MET A 20 47.40 -38.71 -22.41
C MET A 20 47.70 -37.64 -21.32
N LEU A 21 48.56 -38.05 -20.46
CA LEU A 21 49.19 -37.55 -19.27
C LEU A 21 50.38 -36.67 -19.61
N ALA A 22 50.61 -35.57 -18.88
CA ALA A 22 51.98 -35.06 -18.67
C ALA A 22 52.09 -34.35 -17.33
N VAL A 23 53.04 -34.81 -16.58
CA VAL A 23 53.48 -34.46 -15.21
C VAL A 23 54.70 -33.52 -15.27
N PHE A 24 54.82 -32.61 -14.31
CA PHE A 24 56.09 -32.21 -13.61
C PHE A 24 55.74 -31.10 -12.55
N VAL A 25 55.78 -31.30 -11.28
CA VAL A 25 56.70 -31.62 -10.22
C VAL A 25 57.49 -30.42 -9.68
N LEU A 26 57.26 -30.17 -8.38
CA LEU A 26 58.11 -29.76 -7.27
C LEU A 26 58.27 -28.26 -6.91
N GLY A 27 57.97 -28.04 -5.63
CA GLY A 27 58.53 -26.97 -4.83
C GLY A 27 57.77 -26.73 -3.51
N ALA A 28 58.10 -27.55 -2.47
CA ALA A 28 57.52 -27.41 -1.13
C ALA A 28 58.20 -26.29 -0.32
N CYS A 29 57.38 -25.60 0.52
CA CYS A 29 57.79 -25.23 1.87
C CYS A 29 56.53 -24.97 2.73
N ALA A 30 56.48 -25.71 3.82
CA ALA A 30 55.41 -25.64 4.81
C ALA A 30 55.51 -24.40 5.72
N ARG A 31 54.36 -23.89 6.14
CA ARG A 31 54.17 -23.35 7.51
C ARG A 31 52.66 -23.44 7.86
N ASP A 32 52.45 -24.00 9.03
CA ASP A 32 51.16 -24.12 9.75
C ASP A 32 50.53 -22.73 9.99
N ASP A 33 49.23 -22.64 9.75
CA ASP A 33 48.34 -21.82 10.57
C ASP A 33 46.87 -22.30 10.45
N ALA A 34 46.11 -22.11 11.54
CA ALA A 34 44.83 -22.69 11.88
C ALA A 34 43.65 -22.27 10.96
N PRO A 35 42.48 -22.96 11.01
CA PRO A 35 41.44 -22.83 10.04
C PRO A 35 40.65 -21.53 10.18
N ALA A 36 40.64 -20.75 9.09
CA ALA A 36 39.71 -19.64 8.91
C ALA A 36 38.31 -20.18 8.59
N THR A 37 37.34 -19.76 9.36
CA THR A 37 35.91 -19.93 9.12
C THR A 37 35.53 -19.45 7.71
N ALA A 38 34.94 -20.33 6.93
CA ALA A 38 34.38 -19.98 5.63
C ALA A 38 33.23 -18.97 5.80
N ALA A 39 33.45 -17.74 5.35
CA ALA A 39 32.38 -16.81 5.10
C ALA A 39 31.55 -17.34 3.92
N THR A 40 30.31 -17.67 4.15
CA THR A 40 29.31 -17.91 3.11
C THR A 40 29.12 -16.61 2.36
N THR A 41 29.69 -16.52 1.17
CA THR A 41 29.35 -15.47 0.20
C THR A 41 27.89 -15.66 -0.20
N ALA A 42 27.07 -14.65 0.07
CA ALA A 42 25.77 -14.51 -0.55
C ALA A 42 25.91 -14.65 -2.08
N PRO A 43 24.93 -15.25 -2.77
CA PRO A 43 24.99 -15.33 -4.22
C PRO A 43 25.06 -13.91 -4.77
N ALA A 44 26.10 -13.64 -5.54
CA ALA A 44 26.26 -12.41 -6.26
C ALA A 44 25.00 -12.19 -7.12
N ALA A 45 24.36 -11.05 -6.94
CA ALA A 45 23.37 -10.58 -7.87
C ALA A 45 23.93 -10.70 -9.29
N ALA A 46 23.17 -11.27 -10.21
CA ALA A 46 23.56 -11.43 -11.59
C ALA A 46 23.97 -10.07 -12.14
N SER A 47 25.26 -9.89 -12.37
CA SER A 47 25.82 -8.66 -12.92
C SER A 47 25.43 -8.56 -14.39
N GLY A 48 24.66 -7.51 -14.72
CA GLY A 48 24.69 -6.92 -16.04
C GLY A 48 24.12 -7.79 -17.15
N THR A 49 22.81 -7.95 -17.23
CA THR A 49 22.15 -7.99 -18.53
C THR A 49 22.24 -6.58 -19.10
N ASP A 50 22.73 -6.46 -20.31
CA ASP A 50 22.67 -5.25 -21.13
C ASP A 50 21.20 -4.79 -21.13
N ALA A 51 20.86 -3.80 -20.29
CA ALA A 51 19.52 -3.23 -20.22
C ALA A 51 19.37 -2.42 -21.51
N GLY A 52 18.95 -3.10 -22.58
CA GLY A 52 18.75 -2.51 -23.88
C GLY A 52 17.72 -1.37 -23.80
N ALA A 53 17.84 -0.39 -24.67
CA ALA A 53 16.83 0.65 -24.83
C ALA A 53 15.47 0.01 -25.11
N ILE A 54 14.40 0.55 -24.53
CA ILE A 54 13.03 0.14 -24.82
C ILE A 54 12.74 0.36 -26.31
N ASP A 55 12.31 -0.70 -27.00
CA ASP A 55 11.87 -0.63 -28.40
C ASP A 55 10.35 -0.77 -28.47
N ALA A 56 9.68 0.32 -28.76
CA ALA A 56 8.20 0.37 -28.86
C ALA A 56 7.64 -0.65 -29.88
N ALA A 57 8.43 -1.07 -30.88
CA ALA A 57 7.99 -2.07 -31.86
C ALA A 57 7.76 -3.47 -31.26
N ASN A 58 8.41 -3.75 -30.11
CA ASN A 58 8.21 -5.00 -29.37
C ASN A 58 6.89 -5.04 -28.60
N TRP A 59 6.22 -3.92 -28.41
CA TRP A 59 5.00 -3.80 -27.62
C TRP A 59 3.74 -4.01 -28.46
N PRO A 60 2.63 -4.46 -27.84
CA PRO A 60 1.40 -4.71 -28.56
C PRO A 60 0.78 -3.41 -29.09
N GLU A 61 0.19 -3.49 -30.28
CA GLU A 61 -0.77 -2.47 -30.71
C GLU A 61 -2.11 -2.73 -30.04
N THR A 62 -2.77 -1.67 -29.59
CA THR A 62 -4.07 -1.76 -28.93
C THR A 62 -5.10 -0.93 -29.68
N ALA A 63 -6.29 -1.49 -29.85
CA ALA A 63 -7.39 -0.75 -30.45
C ALA A 63 -8.01 0.20 -29.41
N TRP A 64 -7.93 1.49 -29.63
CA TRP A 64 -8.70 2.45 -28.85
C TRP A 64 -10.21 2.31 -29.18
N PRO A 65 -11.10 2.07 -28.19
CA PRO A 65 -12.47 1.66 -28.49
C PRO A 65 -13.41 2.82 -28.88
N LEU A 66 -12.98 4.07 -28.69
CA LEU A 66 -13.83 5.24 -28.96
C LEU A 66 -13.47 5.84 -30.29
N ALA A 67 -14.47 6.00 -31.17
CA ALA A 67 -14.30 6.71 -32.41
C ALA A 67 -13.95 8.21 -32.19
N GLU A 68 -13.22 8.77 -33.10
CA GLU A 68 -13.00 10.21 -33.13
C GLU A 68 -14.33 10.95 -33.34
N ASP A 69 -14.63 11.91 -32.45
CA ASP A 69 -15.78 12.78 -32.53
C ASP A 69 -15.31 14.16 -33.00
N ALA A 70 -15.48 14.40 -34.30
CA ALA A 70 -15.06 15.66 -34.94
C ALA A 70 -15.73 16.90 -34.33
N ALA A 71 -16.98 16.78 -33.85
CA ALA A 71 -17.69 17.91 -33.24
C ALA A 71 -17.11 18.21 -31.84
N LEU A 72 -16.78 17.18 -31.07
CA LEU A 72 -16.09 17.32 -29.78
C LEU A 72 -14.70 17.92 -29.97
N GLU A 73 -13.91 17.39 -30.91
CA GLU A 73 -12.56 17.93 -31.20
C GLU A 73 -12.59 19.40 -31.67
N GLN A 74 -13.64 19.81 -32.39
CA GLN A 74 -13.83 21.20 -32.73
C GLN A 74 -14.14 22.07 -31.51
N ARG A 75 -15.02 21.62 -30.61
CA ARG A 75 -15.30 22.31 -29.33
C ARG A 75 -14.03 22.52 -28.51
N ILE A 76 -13.18 21.50 -28.42
CA ILE A 76 -11.88 21.56 -27.73
C ILE A 76 -10.98 22.62 -28.41
N THR A 77 -10.89 22.57 -29.73
CA THR A 77 -10.04 23.50 -30.50
C THR A 77 -10.50 24.96 -30.32
N ASP A 78 -11.81 25.20 -30.36
CA ASP A 78 -12.38 26.55 -30.19
C ASP A 78 -12.13 27.06 -28.73
N LEU A 79 -12.27 26.20 -27.73
CA LEU A 79 -11.96 26.56 -26.34
C LEU A 79 -10.47 26.88 -26.17
N MET A 80 -9.59 25.98 -26.61
CA MET A 80 -8.12 26.13 -26.49
C MET A 80 -7.60 27.38 -27.23
N ALA A 81 -8.21 27.76 -28.34
CA ALA A 81 -7.84 28.98 -29.07
C ALA A 81 -8.10 30.28 -28.29
N THR A 82 -8.92 30.22 -27.24
CA THR A 82 -9.23 31.35 -26.38
C THR A 82 -8.54 31.30 -25.02
N MET A 83 -7.84 30.21 -24.70
CA MET A 83 -7.12 30.03 -23.41
C MET A 83 -5.77 30.74 -23.44
N THR A 84 -5.42 31.37 -22.32
CA THR A 84 -4.05 31.88 -22.10
C THR A 84 -3.10 30.72 -21.75
N VAL A 85 -1.78 31.02 -21.73
CA VAL A 85 -0.78 30.04 -21.28
C VAL A 85 -1.04 29.61 -19.83
N GLU A 86 -1.37 30.58 -19.00
CA GLU A 86 -1.66 30.38 -17.56
C GLU A 86 -2.87 29.46 -17.37
N GLU A 87 -3.95 29.65 -18.14
CA GLU A 87 -5.12 28.76 -18.08
C GLU A 87 -4.81 27.36 -18.60
N LYS A 88 -3.97 27.21 -19.62
CA LYS A 88 -3.52 25.93 -20.14
C LYS A 88 -2.64 25.19 -19.11
N VAL A 89 -1.71 25.90 -18.47
CA VAL A 89 -0.85 25.33 -17.40
C VAL A 89 -1.69 24.91 -16.20
N GLY A 90 -2.70 25.70 -15.82
CA GLY A 90 -3.61 25.29 -14.75
C GLY A 90 -4.27 23.94 -15.02
N GLN A 91 -4.62 23.63 -16.29
CA GLN A 91 -5.27 22.36 -16.63
C GLN A 91 -4.36 21.12 -16.45
N ILE A 92 -3.05 21.28 -16.48
CA ILE A 92 -2.09 20.17 -16.33
C ILE A 92 -1.53 20.02 -14.93
N VAL A 93 -2.09 20.72 -13.94
CA VAL A 93 -1.69 20.66 -12.53
C VAL A 93 -2.88 20.18 -11.69
N GLN A 94 -2.60 19.20 -10.82
CA GLN A 94 -3.52 18.66 -9.85
C GLN A 94 -2.95 18.90 -8.45
N GLY A 95 -3.68 19.57 -7.59
CA GLY A 95 -3.30 19.84 -6.20
C GLY A 95 -4.23 19.13 -5.22
N ASP A 96 -3.75 18.93 -3.97
CA ASP A 96 -4.50 18.25 -2.92
C ASP A 96 -5.42 19.22 -2.16
N ILE A 97 -6.58 18.73 -1.71
CA ILE A 97 -7.56 19.51 -0.94
C ILE A 97 -7.03 20.03 0.39
N ALA A 98 -5.92 19.49 0.89
CA ALA A 98 -5.25 20.02 2.10
C ALA A 98 -4.55 21.35 1.84
N ASP A 99 -4.11 21.62 0.60
CA ASP A 99 -3.30 22.78 0.21
C ASP A 99 -3.98 23.69 -0.83
N VAL A 100 -5.02 23.20 -1.52
CA VAL A 100 -5.77 23.96 -2.52
C VAL A 100 -7.08 24.45 -1.95
N THR A 101 -7.37 25.72 -2.14
CA THR A 101 -8.66 26.32 -1.80
C THR A 101 -9.54 26.51 -3.05
N PRO A 102 -10.87 26.66 -2.92
CA PRO A 102 -11.73 27.02 -4.06
C PRO A 102 -11.28 28.31 -4.75
N GLU A 103 -10.76 29.29 -4.01
CA GLU A 103 -10.20 30.53 -4.56
C GLU A 103 -8.97 30.26 -5.45
N ASP A 104 -8.11 29.29 -5.05
CA ASP A 104 -6.95 28.89 -5.86
C ASP A 104 -7.41 28.25 -7.18
N VAL A 105 -8.42 27.36 -7.15
CA VAL A 105 -9.00 26.78 -8.37
C VAL A 105 -9.52 27.88 -9.30
N ARG A 106 -10.24 28.86 -8.76
CA ARG A 106 -10.74 30.01 -9.53
C ARG A 106 -9.61 30.82 -10.13
N LYS A 107 -8.58 31.12 -9.35
CA LYS A 107 -7.46 32.00 -9.72
C LYS A 107 -6.53 31.33 -10.75
N TYR A 108 -6.11 30.09 -10.49
CA TYR A 108 -5.09 29.41 -11.27
C TYR A 108 -5.67 28.48 -12.33
N ARG A 109 -7.00 28.36 -12.40
CA ARG A 109 -7.72 27.48 -13.36
C ARG A 109 -7.21 26.04 -13.32
N LEU A 110 -6.99 25.51 -12.10
CA LEU A 110 -6.52 24.14 -11.93
C LEU A 110 -7.45 23.15 -12.62
N GLY A 111 -6.86 22.21 -13.34
CA GLY A 111 -7.61 21.20 -14.12
C GLY A 111 -8.22 20.12 -13.26
N SER A 112 -7.59 19.85 -12.12
CA SER A 112 -8.00 18.81 -11.20
C SER A 112 -7.60 19.17 -9.77
N ILE A 113 -8.34 18.58 -8.84
CA ILE A 113 -7.99 18.46 -7.42
C ILE A 113 -8.06 16.99 -7.03
N LEU A 114 -7.37 16.62 -5.96
CA LEU A 114 -7.44 15.28 -5.39
C LEU A 114 -7.63 15.31 -3.88
N ALA A 115 -8.12 14.21 -3.34
CA ALA A 115 -7.95 13.84 -1.95
C ALA A 115 -7.02 12.62 -1.91
N GLY A 116 -5.83 12.79 -1.38
CA GLY A 116 -4.92 11.69 -1.09
C GLY A 116 -5.33 10.96 0.18
N GLY A 117 -4.64 9.86 0.52
CA GLY A 117 -5.04 8.95 1.60
C GLY A 117 -5.14 9.57 3.00
N ASN A 118 -4.60 10.78 3.22
CA ASN A 118 -4.69 11.51 4.50
C ASN A 118 -5.33 12.90 4.36
N SER A 119 -5.95 13.17 3.22
CA SER A 119 -6.51 14.50 2.92
C SER A 119 -8.02 14.45 2.95
N ASP A 120 -8.58 15.06 3.99
CA ASP A 120 -10.00 15.02 4.29
C ASP A 120 -10.57 16.41 4.52
N PRO A 121 -11.89 16.62 4.32
CA PRO A 121 -12.53 17.88 4.68
C PRO A 121 -12.24 18.28 6.12
N GLY A 122 -11.65 19.46 6.30
CA GLY A 122 -11.25 19.94 7.62
C GLY A 122 -10.12 19.15 8.28
N GLY A 123 -9.40 18.32 7.55
CA GLY A 123 -8.30 17.48 8.04
C GLY A 123 -8.76 16.37 8.99
N ARG A 124 -9.97 15.82 8.79
CA ARG A 124 -10.55 14.78 9.63
C ARG A 124 -10.97 13.57 8.79
N TYR A 125 -10.34 12.42 9.02
CA TYR A 125 -10.66 11.17 8.31
C TYR A 125 -12.11 10.69 8.55
N ASP A 126 -12.77 11.16 9.62
CA ASP A 126 -14.17 10.89 9.95
C ASP A 126 -15.14 11.97 9.40
N ALA A 127 -14.72 12.76 8.42
CA ALA A 127 -15.57 13.75 7.78
C ALA A 127 -16.82 13.08 7.17
N SER A 128 -17.96 13.71 7.39
CA SER A 128 -19.25 13.17 6.91
C SER A 128 -19.35 13.22 5.37
N PRO A 129 -20.12 12.33 4.73
CA PRO A 129 -20.40 12.39 3.30
C PRO A 129 -20.95 13.76 2.82
N ALA A 130 -21.67 14.46 3.68
CA ALA A 130 -22.22 15.79 3.38
C ALA A 130 -21.11 16.87 3.33
N GLU A 131 -20.08 16.77 4.19
CA GLU A 131 -18.91 17.67 4.15
C GLU A 131 -18.12 17.47 2.86
N TRP A 132 -17.92 16.21 2.44
CA TRP A 132 -17.29 15.87 1.17
C TRP A 132 -18.05 16.46 -0.04
N LEU A 133 -19.37 16.29 -0.07
CA LEU A 133 -20.19 16.82 -1.16
C LEU A 133 -20.19 18.36 -1.19
N ALA A 134 -20.25 18.99 -0.03
CA ALA A 134 -20.18 20.45 0.07
C ALA A 134 -18.83 20.99 -0.43
N LEU A 135 -17.74 20.28 -0.16
CA LEU A 135 -16.41 20.64 -0.67
C LEU A 135 -16.34 20.45 -2.19
N SER A 136 -16.90 19.35 -2.72
CA SER A 136 -17.01 19.09 -4.17
C SER A 136 -17.78 20.21 -4.87
N ASP A 137 -18.90 20.65 -4.32
CA ASP A 137 -19.68 21.78 -4.84
C ASP A 137 -18.84 23.08 -4.86
N ALA A 138 -18.14 23.38 -3.76
CA ALA A 138 -17.35 24.59 -3.66
C ALA A 138 -16.23 24.67 -4.71
N PHE A 139 -15.54 23.58 -4.96
CA PHE A 139 -14.50 23.52 -5.99
C PHE A 139 -15.09 23.60 -7.41
N TRP A 140 -16.20 22.92 -7.64
CA TRP A 140 -16.88 22.99 -8.95
C TRP A 140 -17.37 24.43 -9.23
N GLU A 141 -18.06 25.08 -8.27
CA GLU A 141 -18.55 26.45 -8.42
C GLU A 141 -17.39 27.42 -8.68
N ALA A 142 -16.26 27.28 -7.97
CA ALA A 142 -15.08 28.10 -8.20
C ALA A 142 -14.48 27.89 -9.60
N SER A 143 -14.45 26.68 -10.12
CA SER A 143 -13.92 26.38 -11.46
C SER A 143 -14.79 26.97 -12.58
N MET A 144 -16.08 27.12 -12.35
CA MET A 144 -17.06 27.63 -13.27
C MET A 144 -17.25 29.16 -13.18
N ASP A 145 -16.70 29.79 -12.15
CA ASP A 145 -16.78 31.25 -11.95
C ASP A 145 -15.89 32.02 -12.93
N THR A 146 -16.49 32.84 -13.74
CA THR A 146 -15.82 33.72 -14.75
C THR A 146 -15.67 35.17 -14.30
N ALA A 147 -16.03 35.53 -13.06
CA ALA A 147 -16.01 36.93 -12.61
C ALA A 147 -14.61 37.58 -12.67
N GLY A 148 -13.54 36.77 -12.62
CA GLY A 148 -12.15 37.22 -12.82
C GLY A 148 -11.68 37.23 -14.30
N GLY A 149 -12.55 36.99 -15.28
CA GLY A 149 -12.22 36.94 -16.71
C GLY A 149 -11.67 35.62 -17.25
N GLY A 150 -11.49 34.60 -16.39
CA GLY A 150 -11.02 33.28 -16.77
C GLY A 150 -12.13 32.43 -17.40
N LYS A 151 -11.75 31.30 -18.02
CA LYS A 151 -12.68 30.37 -18.66
C LYS A 151 -13.40 29.49 -17.65
N ALA A 152 -14.68 29.23 -17.91
CA ALA A 152 -15.44 28.20 -17.17
C ALA A 152 -15.00 26.80 -17.66
N ILE A 153 -14.07 26.16 -16.95
CA ILE A 153 -13.60 24.84 -17.24
C ILE A 153 -13.78 24.01 -15.97
N PRO A 154 -14.68 23.00 -15.96
CA PRO A 154 -14.97 22.24 -14.75
C PRO A 154 -13.73 21.52 -14.24
N VAL A 155 -13.45 21.65 -12.94
CA VAL A 155 -12.41 20.87 -12.25
C VAL A 155 -12.86 19.42 -12.14
N ILE A 156 -11.93 18.46 -12.19
CA ILE A 156 -12.20 17.05 -11.87
C ILE A 156 -11.71 16.76 -10.48
N PHE A 157 -12.52 16.10 -9.66
CA PHE A 157 -12.14 15.69 -8.32
C PHE A 157 -11.80 14.19 -8.31
N GLY A 158 -10.53 13.85 -8.01
CA GLY A 158 -10.01 12.50 -7.93
C GLY A 158 -9.80 12.02 -6.49
N ILE A 159 -9.95 10.70 -6.27
CA ILE A 159 -9.79 10.07 -4.97
C ILE A 159 -9.31 8.61 -5.09
N ASP A 160 -8.60 8.10 -4.08
CA ASP A 160 -8.15 6.72 -3.99
C ASP A 160 -9.28 5.78 -3.58
N ALA A 161 -10.15 5.43 -4.52
CA ALA A 161 -11.22 4.44 -4.33
C ALA A 161 -10.71 3.04 -4.75
N VAL A 162 -9.73 2.49 -4.01
CA VAL A 162 -8.96 1.31 -4.43
C VAL A 162 -9.64 -0.02 -4.10
N HIS A 163 -10.49 -0.08 -3.05
CA HIS A 163 -11.28 -1.27 -2.72
C HIS A 163 -12.70 -0.89 -2.25
N GLY A 164 -13.40 -0.17 -3.07
CA GLY A 164 -14.63 0.58 -2.79
C GLY A 164 -14.29 2.04 -2.62
N GLN A 165 -15.28 2.88 -2.25
CA GLN A 165 -15.04 4.28 -1.88
C GLN A 165 -14.47 4.35 -0.45
N SER A 166 -13.25 3.85 -0.29
CA SER A 166 -12.64 3.52 0.98
C SER A 166 -12.26 4.71 1.87
N ASN A 167 -12.43 5.93 1.37
CA ASN A 167 -12.15 7.16 2.13
C ASN A 167 -13.40 7.77 2.79
N ILE A 168 -14.57 7.20 2.56
CA ILE A 168 -15.85 7.77 3.05
C ILE A 168 -16.44 6.88 4.13
N VAL A 169 -16.67 7.46 5.30
CA VAL A 169 -17.36 6.79 6.41
C VAL A 169 -18.71 6.25 5.95
N GLY A 170 -18.91 4.96 6.17
CA GLY A 170 -20.16 4.25 5.82
C GLY A 170 -20.21 3.65 4.42
N ALA A 171 -19.21 3.88 3.58
CA ALA A 171 -19.11 3.23 2.27
C ALA A 171 -18.86 1.72 2.38
N THR A 172 -19.18 0.99 1.32
CA THR A 172 -18.89 -0.44 1.20
C THR A 172 -17.41 -0.66 0.91
N LEU A 173 -16.74 -1.43 1.77
CA LEU A 173 -15.34 -1.84 1.57
C LEU A 173 -15.30 -3.28 1.07
N PHE A 174 -14.71 -3.47 -0.10
CA PHE A 174 -14.49 -4.79 -0.67
C PHE A 174 -13.20 -5.42 -0.14
N PRO A 175 -13.03 -6.75 -0.25
CA PRO A 175 -11.71 -7.34 -0.05
C PRO A 175 -10.67 -6.66 -0.92
N HIS A 176 -9.45 -6.50 -0.39
CA HIS A 176 -8.34 -6.03 -1.22
C HIS A 176 -8.05 -6.96 -2.39
N ASN A 177 -7.36 -6.46 -3.41
CA ASN A 177 -7.15 -7.14 -4.68
C ASN A 177 -6.54 -8.53 -4.55
N ILE A 178 -5.66 -8.77 -3.58
CA ILE A 178 -5.12 -10.12 -3.31
C ILE A 178 -6.24 -11.15 -3.02
N GLY A 179 -7.22 -10.77 -2.23
CA GLY A 179 -8.41 -11.59 -1.97
C GLY A 179 -9.30 -11.69 -3.20
N LEU A 180 -9.51 -10.58 -3.91
CA LEU A 180 -10.31 -10.58 -5.15
C LEU A 180 -9.67 -11.46 -6.22
N GLY A 181 -8.35 -11.47 -6.34
CA GLY A 181 -7.62 -12.37 -7.24
C GLY A 181 -7.88 -13.84 -6.95
N ALA A 182 -8.06 -14.21 -5.69
CA ALA A 182 -8.40 -15.58 -5.30
C ALA A 182 -9.80 -16.02 -5.78
N THR A 183 -10.71 -15.10 -6.04
CA THR A 183 -12.06 -15.42 -6.53
C THR A 183 -12.10 -15.96 -7.96
N ARG A 184 -11.12 -15.62 -8.80
CA ARG A 184 -11.11 -15.93 -10.25
C ARG A 184 -12.37 -15.46 -10.99
N ASN A 185 -13.09 -14.48 -10.50
CA ASN A 185 -14.41 -14.06 -10.96
C ASN A 185 -14.39 -12.63 -11.53
N ALA A 186 -14.12 -12.50 -12.82
CA ALA A 186 -14.10 -11.20 -13.50
C ALA A 186 -15.45 -10.48 -13.52
N GLU A 187 -16.58 -11.22 -13.51
CA GLU A 187 -17.90 -10.58 -13.42
C GLU A 187 -18.15 -9.93 -12.06
N LEU A 188 -17.68 -10.56 -10.97
CA LEU A 188 -17.70 -9.95 -9.65
C LEU A 188 -16.87 -8.65 -9.64
N MET A 189 -15.73 -8.61 -10.35
CA MET A 189 -14.95 -7.38 -10.49
C MET A 189 -15.73 -6.25 -11.17
N ARG A 190 -16.53 -6.57 -12.18
CA ARG A 190 -17.41 -5.57 -12.84
C ARG A 190 -18.46 -5.04 -11.89
N GLU A 191 -19.09 -5.92 -11.10
CA GLU A 191 -20.08 -5.51 -10.10
C GLU A 191 -19.46 -4.62 -9.01
N ILE A 192 -18.28 -4.98 -8.50
CA ILE A 192 -17.51 -4.18 -7.54
C ILE A 192 -17.21 -2.80 -8.11
N GLY A 193 -16.72 -2.74 -9.35
CA GLY A 193 -16.45 -1.47 -10.05
C GLY A 193 -17.69 -0.59 -10.13
N ARG A 194 -18.86 -1.18 -10.45
CA ARG A 194 -20.14 -0.45 -10.52
C ARG A 194 -20.55 0.12 -9.15
N VAL A 195 -20.44 -0.67 -8.09
CA VAL A 195 -20.76 -0.19 -6.73
C VAL A 195 -19.82 0.93 -6.31
N THR A 196 -18.50 0.76 -6.52
CA THR A 196 -17.50 1.77 -6.24
C THR A 196 -17.82 3.09 -6.95
N ALA A 197 -18.19 3.03 -8.23
CA ALA A 197 -18.56 4.23 -9.00
C ALA A 197 -19.79 4.92 -8.42
N ILE A 198 -20.84 4.18 -8.10
CA ILE A 198 -22.09 4.72 -7.53
C ILE A 198 -21.80 5.41 -6.19
N GLU A 199 -21.08 4.76 -5.28
CA GLU A 199 -20.76 5.33 -3.97
C GLU A 199 -19.86 6.56 -4.08
N THR A 200 -18.88 6.55 -5.00
CA THR A 200 -18.02 7.72 -5.29
C THR A 200 -18.82 8.92 -5.76
N ARG A 201 -19.81 8.71 -6.64
CA ARG A 201 -20.67 9.78 -7.14
C ARG A 201 -21.56 10.42 -6.07
N THR A 202 -21.92 9.70 -4.99
CA THR A 202 -22.76 10.26 -3.91
C THR A 202 -22.12 11.45 -3.22
N THR A 203 -20.79 11.50 -3.16
CA THR A 203 -19.98 12.57 -2.56
C THR A 203 -19.46 13.56 -3.60
N GLY A 204 -19.92 13.45 -4.86
CA GLY A 204 -19.70 14.43 -5.91
C GLY A 204 -18.42 14.25 -6.71
N MET A 205 -17.63 13.21 -6.44
CA MET A 205 -16.37 12.95 -7.14
C MET A 205 -16.58 12.19 -8.44
N GLU A 206 -15.68 12.41 -9.39
CA GLU A 206 -15.83 11.88 -10.77
C GLU A 206 -14.69 10.95 -11.19
N TRP A 207 -13.64 10.80 -10.38
CA TRP A 207 -12.42 10.10 -10.76
C TRP A 207 -11.92 9.17 -9.65
N ALA A 208 -11.85 7.88 -9.93
CA ALA A 208 -11.23 6.89 -9.05
C ALA A 208 -9.79 6.60 -9.50
N PHE A 209 -8.82 6.66 -8.59
CA PHE A 209 -7.45 6.24 -8.83
C PHE A 209 -7.33 4.72 -8.68
N ALA A 210 -8.03 3.99 -9.53
CA ALA A 210 -8.15 2.56 -9.62
C ALA A 210 -8.50 2.15 -11.07
N PRO A 211 -8.28 0.89 -11.48
CA PRO A 211 -7.71 -0.22 -10.74
C PRO A 211 -6.18 -0.21 -10.69
N THR A 212 -5.61 -0.81 -9.63
CA THR A 212 -4.21 -1.22 -9.62
C THR A 212 -4.07 -2.51 -10.43
N VAL A 213 -3.23 -2.48 -11.48
CA VAL A 213 -2.95 -3.64 -12.35
C VAL A 213 -1.50 -4.12 -12.23
N ALA A 214 -0.85 -3.81 -11.11
CA ALA A 214 0.45 -4.35 -10.76
C ALA A 214 0.41 -5.88 -10.71
N VAL A 215 1.50 -6.52 -11.12
CA VAL A 215 1.75 -7.97 -11.00
C VAL A 215 2.91 -8.16 -10.04
N PRO A 216 2.67 -8.29 -8.73
CA PRO A 216 3.72 -8.47 -7.73
C PRO A 216 4.51 -9.75 -7.99
N GLN A 217 5.84 -9.65 -7.99
CA GLN A 217 6.76 -10.76 -8.22
C GLN A 217 7.66 -11.03 -7.00
N ASP A 218 7.63 -10.18 -6.00
CA ASP A 218 8.34 -10.32 -4.72
C ASP A 218 7.38 -9.99 -3.59
N ASP A 219 7.00 -11.00 -2.79
CA ASP A 219 5.99 -10.86 -1.73
C ASP A 219 6.44 -9.99 -0.55
N ARG A 220 7.70 -9.56 -0.51
CA ARG A 220 8.18 -8.56 0.47
C ARG A 220 7.66 -7.16 0.19
N TRP A 221 7.23 -6.88 -1.04
CA TRP A 221 6.74 -5.57 -1.42
C TRP A 221 5.50 -5.16 -0.62
N GLY A 222 5.53 -3.95 -0.03
CA GLY A 222 4.46 -3.46 0.85
C GLY A 222 3.11 -3.26 0.16
N ARG A 223 3.07 -3.23 -1.18
CA ARG A 223 1.84 -3.10 -1.97
C ARG A 223 1.39 -4.42 -2.61
N THR A 224 1.93 -5.56 -2.19
CA THR A 224 1.56 -6.88 -2.75
C THR A 224 0.04 -7.08 -2.74
N TYR A 225 -0.66 -6.70 -1.68
CA TYR A 225 -2.13 -6.85 -1.59
C TYR A 225 -2.93 -5.97 -2.57
N GLU A 226 -2.31 -4.92 -3.12
CA GLU A 226 -2.94 -4.10 -4.16
C GLU A 226 -2.92 -4.77 -5.53
N GLY A 227 -2.10 -5.81 -5.74
CA GLY A 227 -2.10 -6.66 -6.93
C GLY A 227 -3.12 -7.80 -6.82
N TYR A 228 -3.79 -8.10 -7.92
CA TYR A 228 -4.74 -9.23 -7.97
C TYR A 228 -4.03 -10.58 -7.91
N SER A 229 -2.83 -10.68 -8.47
CA SER A 229 -2.15 -11.96 -8.63
C SER A 229 -0.67 -11.81 -9.02
N GLU A 230 0.15 -12.82 -8.67
CA GLU A 230 1.47 -13.02 -9.27
C GLU A 230 1.41 -13.39 -10.76
N SER A 231 0.24 -13.86 -11.23
CA SER A 231 0.02 -14.24 -12.61
C SER A 231 -0.53 -13.09 -13.45
N PRO A 232 0.17 -12.69 -14.53
CA PRO A 232 -0.28 -11.64 -15.44
C PRO A 232 -1.62 -11.97 -16.11
N ASP A 233 -1.95 -13.24 -16.31
CA ASP A 233 -3.21 -13.66 -16.94
C ASP A 233 -4.44 -13.29 -16.11
N VAL A 234 -4.35 -13.40 -14.78
CA VAL A 234 -5.44 -13.01 -13.88
C VAL A 234 -5.62 -11.50 -13.92
N VAL A 235 -4.54 -10.75 -13.87
CA VAL A 235 -4.56 -9.28 -13.92
C VAL A 235 -5.14 -8.80 -15.25
N ALA A 236 -4.70 -9.39 -16.37
CA ALA A 236 -5.21 -9.06 -17.71
C ALA A 236 -6.71 -9.38 -17.89
N ALA A 237 -7.20 -10.45 -17.23
CA ALA A 237 -8.62 -10.79 -17.26
C ALA A 237 -9.49 -9.84 -16.41
N PHE A 238 -8.96 -9.32 -15.29
CA PHE A 238 -9.70 -8.47 -14.37
C PHE A 238 -9.70 -7.00 -14.78
N ALA A 239 -8.61 -6.50 -15.34
CA ALA A 239 -8.46 -5.10 -15.69
C ALA A 239 -9.63 -4.53 -16.53
N PRO A 240 -10.05 -5.15 -17.64
CA PRO A 240 -11.18 -4.63 -18.44
C PRO A 240 -12.50 -4.70 -17.67
N ALA A 241 -12.71 -5.70 -16.82
CA ALA A 241 -13.94 -5.86 -16.05
C ALA A 241 -14.13 -4.72 -15.04
N VAL A 242 -13.05 -4.36 -14.31
CA VAL A 242 -13.10 -3.22 -13.37
C VAL A 242 -13.29 -1.89 -14.11
N VAL A 243 -12.56 -1.69 -15.22
CA VAL A 243 -12.71 -0.48 -16.05
C VAL A 243 -14.15 -0.33 -16.53
N GLU A 244 -14.75 -1.39 -17.10
CA GLU A 244 -16.14 -1.38 -17.56
C GLU A 244 -17.14 -1.20 -16.40
N GLY A 245 -16.85 -1.78 -15.24
CA GLY A 245 -17.68 -1.62 -14.05
C GLY A 245 -17.71 -0.18 -13.56
N MET A 246 -16.55 0.48 -13.50
CA MET A 246 -16.44 1.86 -13.02
C MET A 246 -16.88 2.89 -14.06
N GLN A 247 -16.52 2.73 -15.34
CA GLN A 247 -16.74 3.71 -16.40
C GLN A 247 -18.00 3.46 -17.25
N GLY A 248 -18.59 2.28 -17.12
CA GLY A 248 -19.54 1.78 -18.11
C GLY A 248 -18.83 1.27 -19.38
N LYS A 249 -19.52 0.48 -20.19
CA LYS A 249 -18.96 -0.11 -21.39
C LYS A 249 -18.71 0.94 -22.48
N ALA A 250 -17.50 1.00 -23.01
CA ALA A 250 -17.15 1.92 -24.07
C ALA A 250 -18.11 1.81 -25.29
N GLY A 251 -18.57 2.95 -25.78
CA GLY A 251 -19.52 3.03 -26.88
C GLY A 251 -20.99 2.75 -26.53
N SER A 252 -21.29 2.46 -25.26
CA SER A 252 -22.67 2.33 -24.78
C SER A 252 -23.19 3.66 -24.18
N PRO A 253 -24.52 3.83 -24.03
CA PRO A 253 -25.09 5.00 -23.33
C PRO A 253 -24.71 5.09 -21.84
N GLU A 254 -24.19 3.99 -21.26
CA GLU A 254 -23.74 3.94 -19.87
C GLU A 254 -22.33 4.52 -19.69
N PHE A 255 -21.54 4.59 -20.75
CA PHE A 255 -20.17 5.02 -20.69
C PHE A 255 -20.03 6.45 -20.14
N LEU A 256 -19.39 6.59 -18.99
CA LEU A 256 -19.14 7.85 -18.27
C LEU A 256 -20.41 8.67 -17.97
N ASN A 257 -21.57 8.02 -17.87
CA ASN A 257 -22.79 8.70 -17.43
C ASN A 257 -22.77 9.04 -15.92
N ASP A 258 -23.81 9.66 -15.41
CA ASP A 258 -23.92 10.12 -14.01
C ASP A 258 -23.80 9.01 -12.94
N HIS A 259 -23.84 7.75 -13.34
CA HIS A 259 -23.69 6.60 -12.43
C HIS A 259 -22.28 6.01 -12.44
N HIS A 260 -21.39 6.52 -13.27
CA HIS A 260 -20.04 6.02 -13.49
C HIS A 260 -19.00 7.10 -13.24
N VAL A 261 -17.76 6.68 -12.94
CA VAL A 261 -16.58 7.54 -12.73
C VAL A 261 -15.50 7.18 -13.74
N MET A 262 -14.63 8.12 -14.07
CA MET A 262 -13.43 7.76 -14.82
C MET A 262 -12.44 7.03 -13.93
N VAL A 263 -11.57 6.22 -14.53
CA VAL A 263 -10.53 5.45 -13.84
C VAL A 263 -9.13 5.95 -14.18
N SER A 264 -8.18 5.73 -13.26
CA SER A 264 -6.74 5.67 -13.57
C SER A 264 -6.26 4.25 -13.39
N VAL A 265 -5.85 3.62 -14.49
CA VAL A 265 -5.16 2.33 -14.42
C VAL A 265 -3.74 2.56 -13.92
N LYS A 266 -3.32 1.87 -12.83
CA LYS A 266 -2.09 2.18 -12.11
C LYS A 266 -1.32 0.94 -11.66
N HIS A 267 -0.02 1.05 -11.37
CA HIS A 267 0.85 2.18 -11.69
C HIS A 267 1.73 1.84 -12.89
N TYR A 268 1.72 2.68 -13.90
CA TYR A 268 2.43 2.45 -15.14
C TYR A 268 3.90 2.90 -15.00
N LEU A 269 4.90 2.02 -15.02
CA LEU A 269 4.85 0.58 -15.26
C LEU A 269 5.93 -0.11 -14.43
N GLY A 270 5.59 -1.29 -13.88
CA GLY A 270 6.60 -2.18 -13.31
C GLY A 270 6.78 -2.10 -11.80
N ASP A 271 5.91 -1.41 -11.07
CA ASP A 271 5.94 -1.26 -9.61
C ASP A 271 5.96 -2.62 -8.86
N GLY A 272 5.20 -3.63 -9.32
CA GLY A 272 5.21 -4.98 -8.75
C GLY A 272 6.46 -5.81 -9.05
N GLY A 273 7.44 -5.27 -9.78
CA GLY A 273 8.68 -5.95 -10.18
C GLY A 273 9.95 -5.35 -9.59
N THR A 274 9.85 -4.51 -8.56
CA THR A 274 11.01 -3.83 -8.01
C THR A 274 11.95 -4.79 -7.28
N ALA A 275 13.25 -4.59 -7.51
CA ALA A 275 14.29 -5.45 -6.95
C ALA A 275 14.27 -5.43 -5.41
N GLY A 276 14.23 -6.64 -4.83
CA GLY A 276 14.22 -6.82 -3.39
C GLY A 276 12.90 -6.46 -2.72
N GLY A 277 11.79 -6.37 -3.49
CA GLY A 277 10.48 -6.01 -2.97
C GLY A 277 10.43 -4.60 -2.36
N LYS A 278 11.32 -3.69 -2.80
CA LYS A 278 11.38 -2.32 -2.28
C LYS A 278 10.41 -1.44 -3.04
N ASP A 279 9.47 -0.88 -2.32
CA ASP A 279 8.56 0.11 -2.89
C ASP A 279 9.33 1.30 -3.49
N GLN A 280 8.89 1.79 -4.68
CA GLN A 280 9.53 2.85 -5.47
C GLN A 280 10.98 2.53 -5.93
N GLY A 281 11.38 1.25 -5.87
CA GLY A 281 12.71 0.79 -6.24
C GLY A 281 12.98 0.76 -7.75
N GLU A 282 14.03 0.07 -8.14
CA GLU A 282 14.38 -0.21 -9.54
C GLU A 282 13.72 -1.51 -10.00
N THR A 283 13.05 -1.49 -11.13
CA THR A 283 12.51 -2.68 -11.80
C THR A 283 13.55 -3.18 -12.80
N ALA A 284 14.41 -4.06 -12.30
CA ALA A 284 15.56 -4.59 -13.03
C ALA A 284 15.19 -5.89 -13.80
N VAL A 285 14.27 -5.79 -14.75
CA VAL A 285 13.79 -6.91 -15.56
C VAL A 285 14.11 -6.67 -17.04
N THR A 286 14.07 -7.73 -17.87
CA THR A 286 14.18 -7.56 -19.32
C THR A 286 12.95 -6.85 -19.90
N GLU A 287 13.08 -6.22 -21.07
CA GLU A 287 11.94 -5.60 -21.75
C GLU A 287 10.80 -6.59 -22.00
N ALA A 288 11.11 -7.85 -22.32
CA ALA A 288 10.11 -8.89 -22.50
C ALA A 288 9.34 -9.17 -21.20
N GLN A 289 10.03 -9.31 -20.07
CA GLN A 289 9.38 -9.48 -18.77
C GLN A 289 8.56 -8.23 -18.36
N LEU A 290 9.09 -7.04 -18.61
CA LEU A 290 8.38 -5.79 -18.37
C LEU A 290 7.06 -5.74 -19.15
N ARG A 291 7.10 -6.12 -20.43
CA ARG A 291 5.94 -6.16 -21.32
C ARG A 291 4.96 -7.29 -20.95
N ASP A 292 5.46 -8.52 -20.80
CA ASP A 292 4.61 -9.72 -20.73
C ASP A 292 4.08 -9.97 -19.31
N ILE A 293 4.78 -9.50 -18.27
CA ILE A 293 4.36 -9.63 -16.87
C ILE A 293 3.74 -8.32 -16.42
N HIS A 294 4.54 -7.27 -16.29
CA HIS A 294 4.10 -6.02 -15.68
C HIS A 294 3.21 -5.18 -16.59
N GLY A 295 3.36 -5.33 -17.90
CA GLY A 295 2.55 -4.66 -18.91
C GLY A 295 1.21 -5.31 -19.22
N ALA A 296 0.96 -6.54 -18.76
CA ALA A 296 -0.15 -7.39 -19.20
C ALA A 296 -1.55 -6.79 -18.97
N GLY A 297 -1.75 -6.01 -17.91
CA GLY A 297 -3.04 -5.41 -17.58
C GLY A 297 -3.42 -4.21 -18.44
N TYR A 298 -2.46 -3.52 -19.08
CA TYR A 298 -2.71 -2.23 -19.76
C TYR A 298 -3.40 -2.38 -21.10
N PRO A 299 -2.99 -3.26 -22.03
CA PRO A 299 -3.68 -3.41 -23.30
C PRO A 299 -5.18 -3.71 -23.17
N PRO A 300 -5.64 -4.67 -22.34
CA PRO A 300 -7.06 -4.92 -22.16
C PRO A 300 -7.79 -3.76 -21.45
N ALA A 301 -7.16 -3.06 -20.51
CA ALA A 301 -7.75 -1.87 -19.88
C ALA A 301 -7.92 -0.70 -20.87
N ILE A 302 -6.94 -0.47 -21.74
CA ILE A 302 -7.01 0.53 -22.83
C ILE A 302 -8.12 0.14 -23.81
N ALA A 303 -8.22 -1.12 -24.20
CA ALA A 303 -9.28 -1.62 -25.08
C ALA A 303 -10.67 -1.53 -24.46
N ALA A 304 -10.77 -1.53 -23.11
CA ALA A 304 -12.01 -1.26 -22.38
C ALA A 304 -12.34 0.25 -22.29
N GLY A 305 -11.43 1.12 -22.70
CA GLY A 305 -11.64 2.58 -22.76
C GLY A 305 -11.22 3.35 -21.51
N ALA A 306 -10.25 2.88 -20.74
CA ALA A 306 -9.70 3.59 -19.59
C ALA A 306 -9.31 5.02 -19.97
N GLN A 307 -9.77 6.03 -19.20
CA GLN A 307 -9.59 7.45 -19.57
C GLN A 307 -8.30 8.06 -19.00
N ALA A 308 -7.71 7.49 -17.96
CA ALA A 308 -6.41 7.89 -17.47
C ALA A 308 -5.52 6.67 -17.17
N VAL A 309 -4.21 6.89 -17.23
CA VAL A 309 -3.17 5.99 -16.75
C VAL A 309 -2.28 6.79 -15.80
N MET A 310 -1.98 6.24 -14.62
CA MET A 310 -1.12 6.89 -13.63
C MET A 310 0.30 6.33 -13.73
N ALA A 311 1.30 7.21 -13.85
CA ALA A 311 2.70 6.83 -13.88
C ALA A 311 3.18 6.32 -12.52
N SER A 312 4.04 5.32 -12.50
CA SER A 312 4.58 4.72 -11.29
C SER A 312 5.77 5.49 -10.72
N PHE A 313 6.07 5.28 -9.43
CA PHE A 313 7.26 5.85 -8.77
C PHE A 313 8.57 5.12 -9.10
N ASN A 314 8.51 3.82 -9.43
CA ASN A 314 9.72 3.04 -9.67
C ASN A 314 10.54 3.57 -10.85
N SER A 315 11.76 3.12 -10.95
CA SER A 315 12.56 3.28 -12.16
C SER A 315 12.59 1.97 -12.97
N VAL A 316 12.79 2.12 -14.26
CA VAL A 316 13.01 1.03 -15.22
C VAL A 316 14.29 1.33 -15.97
N HIS A 317 15.24 0.39 -15.97
CA HIS A 317 16.55 0.56 -16.58
C HIS A 317 17.23 1.90 -16.18
N GLY A 318 17.13 2.24 -14.90
CA GLY A 318 17.73 3.44 -14.32
C GLY A 318 16.99 4.74 -14.59
N GLN A 319 15.84 4.73 -15.28
CA GLN A 319 15.02 5.91 -15.54
C GLN A 319 13.73 5.88 -14.74
N ARG A 320 13.48 6.92 -13.95
CA ARG A 320 12.21 7.10 -13.25
C ARG A 320 11.04 7.17 -14.21
N MET A 321 9.95 6.49 -13.90
CA MET A 321 8.80 6.38 -14.80
C MET A 321 8.18 7.74 -15.17
N HIS A 322 8.13 8.70 -14.26
CA HIS A 322 7.64 10.06 -14.53
C HIS A 322 8.45 10.82 -15.58
N GLY A 323 9.64 10.36 -15.94
CA GLY A 323 10.50 10.92 -16.98
C GLY A 323 10.81 9.94 -18.13
N HIS A 324 10.17 8.77 -18.15
CA HIS A 324 10.50 7.71 -19.10
C HIS A 324 9.78 7.85 -20.45
N LYS A 325 10.29 8.73 -21.31
CA LYS A 325 9.65 9.08 -22.60
C LYS A 325 9.33 7.85 -23.46
N ALA A 326 10.25 6.89 -23.57
CA ALA A 326 10.02 5.69 -24.39
C ALA A 326 8.79 4.89 -23.91
N LEU A 327 8.56 4.79 -22.59
CA LEU A 327 7.38 4.08 -22.07
C LEU A 327 6.14 4.96 -22.06
N LEU A 328 6.22 6.23 -21.62
CA LEU A 328 5.04 7.10 -21.52
C LEU A 328 4.51 7.58 -22.88
N THR A 329 5.41 7.87 -23.81
CA THR A 329 5.02 8.39 -25.14
C THR A 329 5.06 7.29 -26.18
N ASP A 330 6.27 6.75 -26.47
CA ASP A 330 6.46 5.93 -27.65
C ASP A 330 5.73 4.57 -27.53
N VAL A 331 5.65 3.99 -26.30
CA VAL A 331 4.90 2.76 -26.03
C VAL A 331 3.43 3.05 -25.72
N LEU A 332 3.13 3.77 -24.65
CA LEU A 332 1.75 3.90 -24.15
C LEU A 332 0.88 4.70 -25.10
N LYS A 333 1.31 5.94 -25.46
CA LYS A 333 0.48 6.83 -26.29
C LYS A 333 0.48 6.42 -27.76
N ASP A 334 1.66 6.16 -28.31
CA ASP A 334 1.79 5.94 -29.75
C ASP A 334 1.54 4.48 -30.12
N ARG A 335 2.30 3.53 -29.54
CA ARG A 335 2.20 2.11 -29.91
C ARG A 335 0.92 1.43 -29.41
N MET A 336 0.53 1.67 -28.14
CA MET A 336 -0.72 1.15 -27.59
C MET A 336 -1.94 2.03 -27.92
N ASN A 337 -1.73 3.12 -28.67
CA ASN A 337 -2.79 4.01 -29.14
C ASN A 337 -3.69 4.53 -28.01
N PHE A 338 -3.10 4.91 -26.87
CA PHE A 338 -3.85 5.37 -25.69
C PHE A 338 -4.44 6.75 -25.93
N GLY A 339 -5.76 6.83 -26.03
CA GLY A 339 -6.51 8.07 -26.35
C GLY A 339 -6.96 8.88 -25.13
N GLY A 340 -6.56 8.49 -23.91
CA GLY A 340 -6.76 9.24 -22.66
C GLY A 340 -5.58 10.14 -22.32
N PHE A 341 -5.40 10.49 -21.04
CA PHE A 341 -4.27 11.27 -20.55
C PHE A 341 -3.46 10.51 -19.48
N VAL A 342 -2.19 10.87 -19.34
CA VAL A 342 -1.29 10.32 -18.32
C VAL A 342 -1.19 11.28 -17.14
N VAL A 343 -1.53 10.81 -15.95
CA VAL A 343 -1.36 11.55 -14.69
C VAL A 343 -0.13 11.03 -13.94
N GLY A 344 0.55 11.92 -13.23
CA GLY A 344 1.62 11.55 -12.29
C GLY A 344 1.07 10.95 -11.00
N ASP A 345 1.95 10.42 -10.19
CA ASP A 345 1.70 10.04 -8.79
C ASP A 345 2.27 11.14 -7.86
N TRP A 346 1.98 11.07 -6.58
CA TRP A 346 2.26 12.07 -5.53
C TRP A 346 3.68 12.63 -5.59
N ASN A 347 3.84 13.88 -6.07
CA ASN A 347 5.14 14.54 -6.28
C ASN A 347 6.19 13.73 -7.07
N GLY A 348 5.79 12.67 -7.80
CA GLY A 348 6.70 11.76 -8.49
C GLY A 348 7.59 12.44 -9.54
N HIS A 349 7.13 13.54 -10.13
CA HIS A 349 7.92 14.37 -11.05
C HIS A 349 9.19 14.97 -10.37
N GLY A 350 9.11 15.23 -9.06
CA GLY A 350 10.25 15.74 -8.28
C GLY A 350 11.38 14.72 -8.08
N GLN A 351 11.16 13.44 -8.39
CA GLN A 351 12.20 12.40 -8.29
C GLN A 351 13.11 12.33 -9.52
N LEU A 352 12.83 13.09 -10.57
CA LEU A 352 13.66 13.09 -11.76
C LEU A 352 14.98 13.84 -11.53
N PRO A 353 16.11 13.35 -12.10
CA PRO A 353 17.37 14.09 -12.03
C PRO A 353 17.22 15.51 -12.57
N GLY A 354 17.61 16.49 -11.78
CA GLY A 354 17.53 17.91 -12.13
C GLY A 354 16.15 18.56 -11.92
N CYS A 355 15.16 17.81 -11.43
CA CYS A 355 13.85 18.33 -11.04
C CYS A 355 13.75 18.56 -9.52
N THR A 356 12.74 19.33 -9.15
CA THR A 356 12.21 19.43 -7.79
C THR A 356 10.69 19.26 -7.87
N THR A 357 10.02 19.13 -6.75
CA THR A 357 8.55 19.06 -6.71
C THR A 357 7.89 20.32 -7.26
N THR A 358 8.57 21.46 -7.22
CA THR A 358 8.10 22.75 -7.70
C THR A 358 8.63 23.16 -9.07
N ASP A 359 9.48 22.36 -9.71
CA ASP A 359 10.12 22.72 -10.99
C ASP A 359 10.54 21.47 -11.77
N CYS A 360 9.81 21.11 -12.84
CA CYS A 360 10.13 19.95 -13.67
C CYS A 360 9.49 19.99 -15.07
N ALA A 361 10.11 20.68 -16.02
CA ALA A 361 9.71 20.61 -17.43
C ALA A 361 9.91 19.23 -18.05
N ALA A 362 10.89 18.47 -17.55
CA ALA A 362 11.29 17.17 -18.09
C ALA A 362 10.14 16.13 -18.03
N THR A 363 9.32 16.15 -16.98
CA THR A 363 8.20 15.21 -16.85
C THR A 363 7.14 15.40 -17.94
N PHE A 364 6.79 16.64 -18.24
CA PHE A 364 5.84 16.96 -19.31
C PHE A 364 6.43 16.62 -20.69
N ASN A 365 7.71 16.91 -20.91
CA ASN A 365 8.42 16.57 -22.15
C ASN A 365 8.53 15.06 -22.37
N ALA A 366 8.54 14.26 -21.30
CA ALA A 366 8.53 12.81 -21.37
C ALA A 366 7.15 12.21 -21.72
N GLY A 367 6.07 13.01 -21.62
CA GLY A 367 4.74 12.55 -21.97
C GLY A 367 3.71 12.59 -20.85
N LEU A 368 4.06 13.05 -19.65
CA LEU A 368 3.06 13.30 -18.60
C LEU A 368 2.12 14.41 -19.05
N ASP A 369 0.81 14.23 -18.83
CA ASP A 369 -0.20 15.21 -19.22
C ASP A 369 -0.73 16.03 -18.04
N MET A 370 -0.76 15.43 -16.84
CA MET A 370 -1.16 16.10 -15.61
C MET A 370 -0.19 15.71 -14.49
N ALA A 371 0.41 16.68 -13.84
CA ALA A 371 1.25 16.44 -12.68
C ALA A 371 0.41 16.42 -11.40
N MET A 372 0.49 15.35 -10.62
CA MET A 372 0.00 15.30 -9.25
C MET A 372 1.04 16.00 -8.36
N ALA A 373 0.74 17.20 -7.94
CA ALA A 373 1.61 18.07 -7.17
C ALA A 373 0.85 18.58 -5.92
N PRO A 374 0.63 17.71 -4.93
CA PRO A 374 -0.34 17.92 -3.86
C PRO A 374 -0.14 19.23 -3.11
N ASP A 375 1.04 19.44 -2.56
CA ASP A 375 1.47 20.58 -1.76
C ASP A 375 2.38 21.56 -2.54
N SER A 376 2.97 21.09 -3.60
CA SER A 376 3.96 21.80 -4.45
C SER A 376 3.32 22.50 -5.66
N TRP A 377 2.01 22.32 -5.88
CA TRP A 377 1.27 22.70 -7.10
C TRP A 377 1.50 24.16 -7.53
N ARG A 378 1.60 25.10 -6.58
CA ARG A 378 1.77 26.53 -6.89
C ARG A 378 3.14 26.81 -7.50
N GLY A 379 4.19 26.27 -6.88
CA GLY A 379 5.56 26.41 -7.40
C GLY A 379 5.69 25.76 -8.78
N LEU A 380 5.14 24.55 -8.95
CA LEU A 380 5.14 23.84 -10.22
C LEU A 380 4.37 24.59 -11.30
N TYR A 381 3.21 25.16 -10.98
CA TYR A 381 2.46 26.02 -11.89
C TYR A 381 3.31 27.22 -12.35
N GLU A 382 3.91 27.95 -11.42
CA GLU A 382 4.69 29.16 -11.72
C GLU A 382 5.93 28.86 -12.56
N SER A 383 6.65 27.76 -12.26
CA SER A 383 7.81 27.33 -13.05
C SER A 383 7.41 26.84 -14.43
N THR A 384 6.31 26.08 -14.53
CA THR A 384 5.80 25.57 -15.81
C THR A 384 5.39 26.70 -16.75
N VAL A 385 4.74 27.76 -16.25
CA VAL A 385 4.44 28.96 -17.08
C VAL A 385 5.74 29.55 -17.66
N LYS A 386 6.82 29.64 -16.84
CA LYS A 386 8.12 30.14 -17.31
C LYS A 386 8.75 29.20 -18.34
N HIS A 387 8.65 27.89 -18.16
CA HIS A 387 9.18 26.92 -19.13
C HIS A 387 8.46 26.97 -20.46
N VAL A 388 7.14 27.23 -20.48
CA VAL A 388 6.42 27.46 -21.73
C VAL A 388 6.86 28.76 -22.39
N GLN A 389 6.98 29.85 -21.63
CA GLN A 389 7.41 31.16 -22.15
C GLN A 389 8.87 31.12 -22.67
N SER A 390 9.75 30.35 -22.07
CA SER A 390 11.14 30.18 -22.56
C SER A 390 11.24 29.21 -23.74
N GLY A 391 10.22 28.37 -23.97
CA GLY A 391 10.23 27.32 -24.99
C GLY A 391 10.86 26.01 -24.52
N GLU A 392 11.25 25.86 -23.26
CA GLU A 392 11.76 24.63 -22.65
C GLU A 392 10.65 23.55 -22.60
N LEU A 393 9.42 23.96 -22.29
CA LEU A 393 8.23 23.17 -22.55
C LEU A 393 7.56 23.70 -23.84
N PRO A 394 7.65 22.98 -24.96
CA PRO A 394 7.06 23.43 -26.21
C PRO A 394 5.54 23.61 -26.10
N MET A 395 5.00 24.71 -26.68
CA MET A 395 3.55 24.96 -26.71
C MET A 395 2.77 23.77 -27.27
N ALA A 396 3.31 23.12 -28.32
CA ALA A 396 2.66 21.92 -28.88
C ALA A 396 2.50 20.78 -27.89
N ARG A 397 3.46 20.62 -26.96
CA ARG A 397 3.36 19.58 -25.91
C ARG A 397 2.34 19.96 -24.83
N LEU A 398 2.31 21.23 -24.43
CA LEU A 398 1.27 21.76 -23.53
C LEU A 398 -0.12 21.60 -24.17
N ASP A 399 -0.25 21.96 -25.43
CA ASP A 399 -1.52 21.84 -26.17
C ASP A 399 -2.00 20.38 -26.30
N ASP A 400 -1.10 19.41 -26.51
CA ASP A 400 -1.44 17.98 -26.50
C ASP A 400 -1.97 17.54 -25.14
N ALA A 401 -1.30 17.91 -24.03
CA ALA A 401 -1.74 17.58 -22.68
C ALA A 401 -3.14 18.14 -22.37
N VAL A 402 -3.31 19.44 -22.62
CA VAL A 402 -4.59 20.13 -22.39
C VAL A 402 -5.71 19.52 -23.24
N ARG A 403 -5.44 19.22 -24.50
CA ARG A 403 -6.40 18.59 -25.41
C ARG A 403 -6.87 17.23 -24.90
N ARG A 404 -5.95 16.40 -24.41
CA ARG A 404 -6.27 15.08 -23.83
C ARG A 404 -7.16 15.22 -22.59
N ILE A 405 -6.82 16.12 -21.69
CA ILE A 405 -7.59 16.39 -20.47
C ILE A 405 -8.99 16.94 -20.81
N LEU A 406 -9.07 17.95 -21.67
CA LEU A 406 -10.35 18.51 -22.09
C LEU A 406 -11.24 17.48 -22.80
N ARG A 407 -10.66 16.62 -23.63
CA ARG A 407 -11.38 15.53 -24.30
C ARG A 407 -12.07 14.62 -23.29
N VAL A 408 -11.39 14.26 -22.21
CA VAL A 408 -11.97 13.43 -21.14
C VAL A 408 -13.08 14.22 -20.42
N LYS A 409 -12.86 15.48 -20.06
CA LYS A 409 -13.88 16.33 -19.43
C LYS A 409 -15.16 16.46 -20.29
N PHE A 410 -15.01 16.61 -21.60
CA PHE A 410 -16.15 16.66 -22.52
C PHE A 410 -16.86 15.31 -22.64
N ARG A 411 -16.12 14.19 -22.71
CA ARG A 411 -16.68 12.83 -22.72
C ARG A 411 -17.49 12.53 -21.48
N MET A 412 -17.05 13.02 -20.32
CA MET A 412 -17.76 12.91 -19.05
C MET A 412 -18.97 13.86 -18.94
N GLY A 413 -19.20 14.71 -19.94
CA GLY A 413 -20.29 15.68 -19.92
C GLY A 413 -20.14 16.79 -18.87
N LEU A 414 -18.96 17.00 -18.29
CA LEU A 414 -18.75 17.91 -17.16
C LEU A 414 -19.05 19.38 -17.50
N PHE A 415 -18.86 19.79 -18.76
CA PHE A 415 -19.16 21.14 -19.22
C PHE A 415 -20.65 21.48 -19.25
N ASP A 416 -21.49 20.46 -19.37
CA ASP A 416 -22.94 20.60 -19.49
C ASP A 416 -23.63 20.11 -18.18
N ALA A 417 -22.87 19.57 -17.22
CA ALA A 417 -23.37 19.06 -15.94
C ALA A 417 -23.63 20.18 -14.92
N PRO A 418 -24.64 20.04 -14.06
CA PRO A 418 -24.80 20.90 -12.90
C PRO A 418 -23.72 20.63 -11.85
N LYS A 419 -23.69 21.42 -10.77
CA LYS A 419 -22.80 21.18 -9.64
C LYS A 419 -23.04 19.79 -9.02
N PRO A 420 -22.05 19.20 -8.36
CA PRO A 420 -22.09 17.82 -7.87
C PRO A 420 -23.34 17.44 -7.09
N SER A 421 -23.79 18.29 -6.15
CA SER A 421 -24.99 18.03 -5.36
C SER A 421 -26.31 18.02 -6.14
N ALA A 422 -26.34 18.59 -7.34
CA ALA A 422 -27.50 18.60 -8.22
C ALA A 422 -27.50 17.49 -9.28
N ARG A 423 -26.47 16.63 -9.28
CA ARG A 423 -26.37 15.48 -10.21
C ARG A 423 -27.21 14.28 -9.71
N ALA A 424 -27.38 13.28 -10.56
CA ALA A 424 -28.29 12.15 -10.32
C ALA A 424 -28.04 11.41 -8.99
N LEU A 425 -26.79 11.26 -8.56
CA LEU A 425 -26.40 10.55 -7.32
C LEU A 425 -25.94 11.48 -6.20
N GLY A 426 -25.68 12.76 -6.48
CA GLY A 426 -25.20 13.70 -5.49
C GLY A 426 -26.10 13.79 -4.27
N GLY A 427 -25.56 13.52 -3.06
CA GLY A 427 -26.31 13.57 -1.82
C GLY A 427 -27.18 12.36 -1.51
N LYS A 428 -27.20 11.32 -2.35
CA LYS A 428 -27.92 10.07 -2.07
C LYS A 428 -27.11 9.16 -1.17
N PHE A 429 -26.86 9.63 0.06
CA PHE A 429 -25.98 8.95 1.03
C PHE A 429 -26.54 7.62 1.53
N GLU A 430 -27.81 7.35 1.31
CA GLU A 430 -28.44 6.05 1.56
C GLU A 430 -27.88 4.91 0.68
N LEU A 431 -27.14 5.27 -0.38
CA LEU A 431 -26.44 4.32 -1.23
C LEU A 431 -25.08 3.89 -0.64
N LEU A 432 -24.51 4.67 0.29
CA LEU A 432 -23.26 4.30 0.97
C LEU A 432 -23.56 3.11 1.90
N GLY A 433 -22.93 1.97 1.64
CA GLY A 433 -23.17 0.75 2.37
C GLY A 433 -24.59 0.21 2.23
N ALA A 434 -25.28 0.49 1.13
CA ALA A 434 -26.61 -0.04 0.85
C ALA A 434 -26.62 -1.58 0.92
N PRO A 435 -27.71 -2.22 1.36
CA PRO A 435 -27.77 -3.68 1.53
C PRO A 435 -27.35 -4.47 0.29
N GLU A 436 -27.74 -4.02 -0.90
CA GLU A 436 -27.35 -4.61 -2.19
C GLU A 436 -25.86 -4.45 -2.49
N HIS A 437 -25.23 -3.35 -2.10
CA HIS A 437 -23.80 -3.14 -2.23
C HIS A 437 -23.02 -4.03 -1.26
N ARG A 438 -23.47 -4.09 -0.01
CA ARG A 438 -22.91 -4.97 1.01
C ARG A 438 -23.01 -6.45 0.63
N GLU A 439 -24.09 -6.90 -0.01
CA GLU A 439 -24.21 -8.29 -0.49
C GLU A 439 -23.16 -8.61 -1.57
N VAL A 440 -22.81 -7.66 -2.44
CA VAL A 440 -21.70 -7.84 -3.39
C VAL A 440 -20.37 -8.01 -2.65
N ALA A 441 -20.11 -7.19 -1.63
CA ALA A 441 -18.91 -7.31 -0.80
C ALA A 441 -18.90 -8.62 0.00
N ARG A 442 -20.02 -9.00 0.60
CA ARG A 442 -20.15 -10.26 1.35
C ARG A 442 -19.94 -11.49 0.46
N ARG A 443 -20.46 -11.45 -0.78
CA ARG A 443 -20.16 -12.46 -1.79
C ARG A 443 -18.67 -12.49 -2.16
N ALA A 444 -18.04 -11.33 -2.30
CA ALA A 444 -16.61 -11.24 -2.57
C ALA A 444 -15.77 -11.85 -1.44
N VAL A 445 -16.14 -11.63 -0.18
CA VAL A 445 -15.51 -12.28 0.97
C VAL A 445 -15.67 -13.81 0.88
N ARG A 446 -16.91 -14.31 0.69
CA ARG A 446 -17.15 -15.77 0.59
C ARG A 446 -16.33 -16.42 -0.52
N GLU A 447 -16.21 -15.76 -1.68
CA GLU A 447 -15.50 -16.30 -2.85
C GLU A 447 -13.98 -16.15 -2.75
N SER A 448 -13.45 -15.25 -1.88
CA SER A 448 -12.01 -15.00 -1.72
C SER A 448 -11.33 -15.93 -0.72
N LEU A 449 -12.06 -16.54 0.22
CA LEU A 449 -11.49 -17.38 1.27
C LEU A 449 -10.81 -18.62 0.70
N VAL A 450 -9.55 -18.85 1.11
CA VAL A 450 -8.79 -20.02 0.68
C VAL A 450 -8.57 -20.98 1.85
N LEU A 451 -9.10 -22.19 1.75
CA LEU A 451 -8.90 -23.25 2.73
C LEU A 451 -7.57 -23.96 2.43
N LEU A 452 -6.61 -23.87 3.36
CA LEU A 452 -5.29 -24.50 3.22
C LEU A 452 -5.19 -25.82 3.99
N LYS A 453 -5.96 -26.00 5.07
CA LYS A 453 -6.00 -27.20 5.90
C LYS A 453 -7.41 -27.40 6.46
N ASN A 454 -7.87 -28.65 6.49
CA ASN A 454 -9.14 -29.05 7.13
C ASN A 454 -9.02 -30.45 7.70
N GLN A 455 -8.29 -30.57 8.84
CA GLN A 455 -7.97 -31.85 9.47
C GLN A 455 -9.24 -32.56 9.89
N ASP A 456 -9.37 -33.82 9.45
CA ASP A 456 -10.50 -34.72 9.75
C ASP A 456 -11.88 -34.14 9.34
N GLY A 457 -11.89 -33.18 8.41
CA GLY A 457 -13.12 -32.56 7.92
C GLY A 457 -13.87 -31.77 8.99
N ILE A 458 -13.14 -31.08 9.89
CA ILE A 458 -13.76 -30.33 10.99
C ILE A 458 -14.66 -29.20 10.50
N LEU A 459 -14.34 -28.55 9.39
CA LEU A 459 -15.19 -27.57 8.72
C LEU A 459 -16.12 -28.25 7.72
N PRO A 460 -17.35 -27.73 7.54
CA PRO A 460 -17.97 -26.60 8.24
C PRO A 460 -18.49 -27.00 9.63
N LEU A 461 -18.39 -26.06 10.56
CA LEU A 461 -18.78 -26.24 11.96
C LEU A 461 -20.32 -26.28 12.10
N ALA A 462 -20.82 -27.05 13.06
CA ALA A 462 -22.23 -26.93 13.47
C ALA A 462 -22.42 -25.59 14.21
N ALA A 463 -23.42 -24.80 13.78
CA ALA A 463 -23.62 -23.47 14.36
C ALA A 463 -24.27 -23.52 15.78
N ASN A 464 -24.85 -24.63 16.21
CA ASN A 464 -25.46 -24.80 17.53
C ASN A 464 -24.49 -25.25 18.63
N GLN A 465 -23.18 -24.92 18.48
CA GLN A 465 -22.13 -25.25 19.41
C GLN A 465 -21.78 -24.09 20.34
N ASN A 466 -20.91 -24.37 21.32
CA ASN A 466 -20.25 -23.39 22.18
C ASN A 466 -18.97 -22.91 21.49
N VAL A 467 -18.98 -21.75 20.90
CA VAL A 467 -17.86 -21.23 20.09
C VAL A 467 -17.12 -20.14 20.85
N LEU A 468 -15.83 -20.33 21.04
CA LEU A 468 -14.92 -19.27 21.46
C LEU A 468 -14.38 -18.57 20.22
N VAL A 469 -14.46 -17.24 20.17
CA VAL A 469 -13.77 -16.43 19.17
C VAL A 469 -12.65 -15.68 19.87
N ALA A 470 -11.44 -15.80 19.37
CA ALA A 470 -10.23 -15.25 19.98
C ALA A 470 -9.30 -14.63 18.92
N GLY A 471 -8.22 -14.02 19.38
CA GLY A 471 -7.27 -13.31 18.52
C GLY A 471 -7.65 -11.85 18.30
N ASP A 472 -6.67 -11.04 17.99
CA ASP A 472 -6.78 -9.59 17.87
C ASP A 472 -7.53 -9.11 16.62
N GLY A 473 -7.62 -9.95 15.59
CA GLY A 473 -8.38 -9.67 14.37
C GLY A 473 -9.87 -10.02 14.44
N ALA A 474 -10.36 -10.60 15.55
CA ALA A 474 -11.73 -11.11 15.62
C ALA A 474 -12.80 -10.02 15.54
N ASP A 475 -12.58 -8.88 16.18
CA ASP A 475 -13.50 -7.75 16.28
C ASP A 475 -12.81 -6.42 15.96
N ASP A 476 -11.92 -6.43 14.98
CA ASP A 476 -11.14 -5.27 14.56
C ASP A 476 -11.40 -4.95 13.07
N MET A 477 -12.17 -3.87 12.84
CA MET A 477 -12.51 -3.41 11.49
C MET A 477 -11.29 -2.85 10.74
N GLY A 478 -10.37 -2.19 11.43
CA GLY A 478 -9.14 -1.68 10.81
C GLY A 478 -8.27 -2.82 10.31
N LYS A 479 -8.02 -3.83 11.16
CA LYS A 479 -7.22 -5.00 10.80
C LYS A 479 -7.85 -5.78 9.63
N GLN A 480 -9.17 -5.99 9.63
CA GLN A 480 -9.82 -6.72 8.53
C GLN A 480 -9.91 -5.91 7.22
N SER A 481 -9.86 -4.58 7.29
CA SER A 481 -9.96 -3.71 6.11
C SER A 481 -8.59 -3.40 5.49
N GLY A 482 -7.53 -3.35 6.29
CA GLY A 482 -6.17 -3.09 5.79
C GLY A 482 -5.88 -1.62 5.49
N GLY A 483 -4.76 -1.37 4.81
CA GLY A 483 -4.36 -0.04 4.35
C GLY A 483 -5.34 0.56 3.34
N TRP A 484 -5.17 1.84 3.01
CA TRP A 484 -6.06 2.58 2.12
C TRP A 484 -7.52 2.58 2.58
N THR A 485 -7.74 2.62 3.89
CA THR A 485 -9.08 2.59 4.49
C THR A 485 -9.26 3.74 5.47
N LEU A 486 -10.10 4.70 5.16
CA LEU A 486 -10.39 5.96 5.87
C LEU A 486 -9.17 6.87 6.05
N ASN A 487 -7.98 6.34 6.06
CA ASN A 487 -6.71 7.05 5.95
C ASN A 487 -5.70 6.16 5.19
N TRP A 488 -4.57 6.73 4.80
CA TRP A 488 -3.57 6.03 3.99
C TRP A 488 -3.12 4.70 4.59
N GLN A 489 -2.76 4.66 5.87
CA GLN A 489 -2.26 3.44 6.51
C GLN A 489 -3.36 2.50 7.01
N GLY A 490 -4.62 2.95 7.08
CA GLY A 490 -5.73 2.17 7.64
C GLY A 490 -5.66 1.99 9.17
N THR A 491 -4.76 2.71 9.84
CA THR A 491 -4.50 2.57 11.27
C THR A 491 -5.33 3.54 12.10
N GLY A 492 -5.54 3.20 13.40
CA GLY A 492 -6.16 4.08 14.37
C GLY A 492 -7.67 4.28 14.20
N THR A 493 -8.30 3.60 13.27
CA THR A 493 -9.76 3.63 13.06
C THR A 493 -10.49 2.88 14.18
N LYS A 494 -11.76 3.18 14.37
CA LYS A 494 -12.60 2.57 15.42
C LYS A 494 -13.85 1.95 14.80
N ARG A 495 -14.46 1.04 15.53
CA ARG A 495 -15.71 0.40 15.12
C ARG A 495 -16.81 1.39 14.68
N ALA A 496 -16.88 2.56 15.32
CA ALA A 496 -17.86 3.60 14.99
C ALA A 496 -17.66 4.24 13.62
N ASP A 497 -16.46 4.15 13.04
CA ASP A 497 -16.13 4.71 11.73
C ASP A 497 -16.66 3.82 10.58
N TYR A 498 -17.14 2.63 10.92
CA TYR A 498 -17.72 1.65 9.99
C TYR A 498 -19.18 1.32 10.33
N PRO A 499 -20.11 2.30 10.24
CA PRO A 499 -21.49 2.13 10.71
C PRO A 499 -22.26 1.04 9.98
N ASN A 500 -21.89 0.75 8.74
CA ASN A 500 -22.53 -0.25 7.88
C ASN A 500 -21.76 -1.57 7.78
N GLY A 501 -20.61 -1.72 8.48
CA GLY A 501 -19.79 -2.93 8.38
C GLY A 501 -20.10 -3.96 9.47
N ASP A 502 -19.76 -5.22 9.20
CA ASP A 502 -19.78 -6.33 10.16
C ASP A 502 -18.35 -6.85 10.39
N THR A 503 -17.96 -7.04 11.66
CA THR A 503 -16.73 -7.74 11.99
C THR A 503 -16.90 -9.25 11.79
N ILE A 504 -15.79 -9.98 11.78
CA ILE A 504 -15.79 -11.46 11.77
C ILE A 504 -16.55 -11.97 13.00
N TRP A 505 -16.31 -11.35 14.15
CA TRP A 505 -17.08 -11.64 15.39
C TRP A 505 -18.58 -11.42 15.22
N ASP A 506 -19.01 -10.32 14.64
CA ASP A 506 -20.46 -10.04 14.44
C ASP A 506 -21.13 -11.15 13.62
N GLY A 507 -20.48 -11.60 12.54
CA GLY A 507 -20.99 -12.69 11.70
C GLY A 507 -21.12 -14.01 12.47
N ILE A 508 -20.05 -14.41 13.17
CA ILE A 508 -20.02 -15.67 13.94
C ILE A 508 -21.06 -15.63 15.06
N ARG A 509 -21.05 -14.56 15.86
CA ARG A 509 -22.01 -14.37 16.97
C ARG A 509 -23.45 -14.46 16.50
N THR A 510 -23.76 -13.77 15.42
CA THR A 510 -25.12 -13.71 14.87
C THR A 510 -25.61 -15.09 14.45
N GLN A 511 -24.83 -15.84 13.69
CA GLN A 511 -25.22 -17.14 13.16
C GLN A 511 -25.27 -18.22 14.26
N VAL A 512 -24.27 -18.25 15.15
CA VAL A 512 -24.23 -19.20 16.27
C VAL A 512 -25.44 -18.99 17.20
N THR A 513 -25.74 -17.73 17.54
CA THR A 513 -26.91 -17.42 18.39
C THR A 513 -28.21 -17.78 17.71
N ALA A 514 -28.38 -17.49 16.43
CA ALA A 514 -29.56 -17.83 15.65
C ALA A 514 -29.78 -19.34 15.56
N ALA A 515 -28.75 -20.15 15.56
CA ALA A 515 -28.79 -21.60 15.58
C ALA A 515 -29.02 -22.22 16.98
N GLY A 516 -29.12 -21.40 18.05
CA GLY A 516 -29.27 -21.85 19.43
C GLY A 516 -27.98 -22.27 20.11
N GLY A 517 -26.82 -21.95 19.53
CA GLY A 517 -25.48 -22.07 20.14
C GLY A 517 -25.15 -20.89 21.03
N SER A 518 -23.93 -20.89 21.58
CA SER A 518 -23.39 -19.76 22.31
C SER A 518 -22.05 -19.34 21.74
N ALA A 519 -21.82 -18.04 21.58
CA ALA A 519 -20.55 -17.48 21.13
C ALA A 519 -19.98 -16.56 22.22
N GLN A 520 -18.68 -16.70 22.51
CA GLN A 520 -17.95 -15.84 23.44
C GLN A 520 -16.77 -15.20 22.69
N LEU A 521 -16.62 -13.89 22.81
CA LEU A 521 -15.40 -13.20 22.39
C LEU A 521 -14.44 -13.07 23.57
N ALA A 522 -13.20 -13.49 23.38
CA ALA A 522 -12.11 -13.26 24.30
C ALA A 522 -10.79 -13.22 23.50
N VAL A 523 -10.29 -12.06 23.26
CA VAL A 523 -9.07 -11.85 22.44
C VAL A 523 -7.91 -12.70 22.94
N ASP A 524 -7.70 -12.76 24.25
CA ASP A 524 -6.69 -13.60 24.91
C ASP A 524 -7.04 -15.09 24.98
N GLY A 525 -8.19 -15.49 24.44
CA GLY A 525 -8.70 -16.85 24.47
C GLY A 525 -9.10 -17.36 25.86
N ALA A 526 -9.40 -16.48 26.82
CA ALA A 526 -9.91 -16.86 28.13
C ALA A 526 -11.36 -17.38 28.03
N TYR A 527 -11.70 -18.44 28.75
CA TYR A 527 -13.05 -18.96 28.79
C TYR A 527 -13.46 -19.40 30.20
N ARG A 528 -14.75 -19.29 30.51
CA ARG A 528 -15.31 -19.76 31.79
C ARG A 528 -15.80 -21.20 31.71
N GLN A 529 -16.37 -21.56 30.60
CA GLN A 529 -16.83 -22.91 30.26
C GLN A 529 -16.04 -23.36 29.03
N LYS A 530 -15.52 -24.59 29.05
CA LYS A 530 -14.77 -25.13 27.92
C LYS A 530 -15.61 -25.08 26.65
N PRO A 531 -15.17 -24.40 25.60
CA PRO A 531 -15.87 -24.33 24.32
C PRO A 531 -15.73 -25.65 23.55
N ASP A 532 -16.65 -25.91 22.66
CA ASP A 532 -16.59 -27.06 21.75
C ASP A 532 -15.55 -26.84 20.64
N VAL A 533 -15.35 -25.58 20.26
CA VAL A 533 -14.39 -25.15 19.22
C VAL A 533 -13.96 -23.71 19.46
N ALA A 534 -12.74 -23.38 19.05
CA ALA A 534 -12.24 -22.01 19.00
C ALA A 534 -11.97 -21.58 17.56
N ILE A 535 -12.39 -20.37 17.21
CA ILE A 535 -12.01 -19.67 15.98
C ILE A 535 -11.06 -18.57 16.39
N VAL A 536 -9.82 -18.66 15.98
CA VAL A 536 -8.75 -17.70 16.33
C VAL A 536 -8.44 -16.86 15.08
N VAL A 537 -8.72 -15.56 15.17
CA VAL A 537 -8.53 -14.60 14.08
C VAL A 537 -7.33 -13.72 14.39
N PHE A 538 -6.31 -13.77 13.58
CA PHE A 538 -5.05 -13.03 13.77
C PHE A 538 -4.41 -12.72 12.43
N GLY A 539 -3.43 -11.82 12.40
CA GLY A 539 -2.79 -11.46 11.15
C GLY A 539 -1.93 -10.21 11.22
N GLU A 540 -1.61 -9.67 10.04
CA GLU A 540 -0.88 -8.42 9.89
C GLU A 540 -1.73 -7.24 10.39
N ASP A 541 -1.07 -6.22 10.95
CA ASP A 541 -1.68 -4.92 11.19
C ASP A 541 -1.76 -4.14 9.87
N PRO A 542 -2.68 -3.17 9.74
CA PRO A 542 -2.82 -2.37 8.52
C PRO A 542 -1.52 -1.62 8.16
N TYR A 543 -1.22 -1.59 6.89
CA TYR A 543 -0.10 -0.83 6.31
C TYR A 543 -0.42 -0.44 4.86
N ALA A 544 0.26 0.57 4.34
CA ALA A 544 0.25 0.93 2.93
C ALA A 544 1.67 1.24 2.45
N GLU A 545 1.94 0.90 1.18
CA GLU A 545 3.15 1.21 0.43
C GLU A 545 4.42 0.71 1.13
N PHE A 546 5.49 1.52 1.11
CA PHE A 546 6.80 1.20 1.67
C PHE A 546 6.80 0.82 3.16
N LEU A 547 5.73 1.16 3.91
CA LEU A 547 5.60 0.76 5.31
C LEU A 547 5.30 -0.74 5.45
N GLY A 548 4.78 -1.34 4.40
CA GLY A 548 4.59 -2.78 4.32
C GLY A 548 5.79 -3.55 3.78
N ASP A 549 6.89 -2.90 3.37
CA ASP A 549 8.08 -3.62 2.87
C ASP A 549 8.69 -4.50 3.96
N LEU A 550 8.95 -5.76 3.63
CA LEU A 550 9.52 -6.74 4.56
C LEU A 550 10.94 -7.17 4.15
N PRO A 551 11.79 -7.53 5.10
CA PRO A 551 13.09 -8.12 4.81
C PRO A 551 12.99 -9.60 4.37
N ASN A 552 11.99 -10.32 4.86
CA ASN A 552 11.67 -11.72 4.57
C ASN A 552 10.20 -11.99 4.89
N LEU A 553 9.72 -13.23 4.68
CA LEU A 553 8.31 -13.59 4.87
C LEU A 553 7.98 -14.22 6.22
N LEU A 554 8.78 -13.99 7.27
CA LEU A 554 8.42 -14.40 8.63
C LEU A 554 7.19 -13.61 9.12
N TYR A 555 6.22 -14.32 9.65
CA TYR A 555 5.10 -13.69 10.35
C TYR A 555 5.53 -13.21 11.74
N LYS A 556 5.37 -11.92 12.04
CA LYS A 556 5.69 -11.27 13.33
C LYS A 556 7.00 -11.78 13.95
N PRO A 557 8.18 -11.55 13.33
CA PRO A 557 9.44 -12.10 13.83
C PRO A 557 9.71 -11.66 15.28
N GLY A 558 9.92 -12.66 16.16
CA GLY A 558 10.17 -12.43 17.58
C GLY A 558 8.92 -12.26 18.44
N ASP A 559 7.72 -12.31 17.87
CA ASP A 559 6.44 -12.33 18.58
C ASP A 559 5.69 -13.65 18.29
N ASP A 560 5.61 -14.52 19.27
CA ASP A 560 4.92 -15.81 19.20
C ASP A 560 3.55 -15.79 19.92
N ALA A 561 2.98 -14.63 20.23
CA ALA A 561 1.75 -14.52 21.02
C ALA A 561 0.57 -15.27 20.38
N ASP A 562 0.36 -15.11 19.06
CA ASP A 562 -0.72 -15.79 18.32
C ASP A 562 -0.50 -17.31 18.30
N LEU A 563 0.73 -17.76 18.04
CA LEU A 563 1.09 -19.18 18.09
C LEU A 563 0.89 -19.78 19.49
N ALA A 564 1.29 -19.06 20.54
CA ALA A 564 1.12 -19.50 21.92
C ALA A 564 -0.38 -19.62 22.29
N LEU A 565 -1.22 -18.69 21.81
CA LEU A 565 -2.67 -18.76 21.98
C LEU A 565 -3.25 -20.02 21.33
N VAL A 566 -2.93 -20.28 20.06
CA VAL A 566 -3.39 -21.48 19.34
C VAL A 566 -2.91 -22.76 20.04
N LYS A 567 -1.62 -22.84 20.38
CA LYS A 567 -1.04 -24.02 21.09
C LYS A 567 -1.68 -24.26 22.45
N ARG A 568 -1.98 -23.22 23.22
CA ARG A 568 -2.64 -23.32 24.54
C ARG A 568 -4.05 -23.90 24.40
N LEU A 569 -4.88 -23.37 23.50
CA LEU A 569 -6.23 -23.86 23.27
C LEU A 569 -6.22 -25.33 22.80
N ARG A 570 -5.28 -25.69 21.94
CA ARG A 570 -5.07 -27.09 21.53
C ARG A 570 -4.68 -28.00 22.69
N ALA A 571 -3.78 -27.55 23.57
CA ALA A 571 -3.36 -28.30 24.75
C ALA A 571 -4.52 -28.54 25.74
N ASP A 572 -5.48 -27.60 25.81
CA ASP A 572 -6.72 -27.75 26.56
C ASP A 572 -7.72 -28.73 25.88
N GLY A 573 -7.34 -29.30 24.73
CA GLY A 573 -8.16 -30.22 23.95
C GLY A 573 -9.36 -29.54 23.29
N ILE A 574 -9.21 -28.26 22.89
CA ILE A 574 -10.19 -27.50 22.12
C ILE A 574 -9.71 -27.52 20.67
N PRO A 575 -10.56 -27.95 19.71
CA PRO A 575 -10.25 -27.81 18.30
C PRO A 575 -10.11 -26.34 17.91
N VAL A 576 -9.10 -25.99 17.11
CA VAL A 576 -8.83 -24.61 16.71
C VAL A 576 -8.92 -24.44 15.19
N ILE A 577 -9.71 -23.46 14.76
CA ILE A 577 -9.81 -22.98 13.40
C ILE A 577 -9.07 -21.64 13.36
N SER A 578 -7.97 -21.56 12.62
CA SER A 578 -7.25 -20.31 12.43
C SER A 578 -7.77 -19.61 11.18
N VAL A 579 -8.11 -18.33 11.33
CA VAL A 579 -8.50 -17.40 10.26
C VAL A 579 -7.40 -16.34 10.17
N PHE A 580 -6.62 -16.39 9.12
CA PHE A 580 -5.44 -15.56 8.96
C PHE A 580 -5.72 -14.35 8.06
N ILE A 581 -5.55 -13.15 8.61
CA ILE A 581 -5.69 -11.86 7.92
C ILE A 581 -4.32 -11.40 7.46
N SER A 582 -4.12 -11.22 6.15
CA SER A 582 -2.84 -10.75 5.63
C SER A 582 -2.95 -10.12 4.24
N GLY A 583 -2.02 -9.21 3.95
CA GLY A 583 -1.85 -8.60 2.63
C GLY A 583 -0.95 -9.39 1.68
N ARG A 584 -0.45 -10.56 2.11
CA ARG A 584 0.48 -11.41 1.34
C ARG A 584 0.55 -12.82 1.91
N PRO A 585 1.06 -13.83 1.16
CA PRO A 585 1.46 -15.09 1.76
C PRO A 585 2.66 -14.89 2.69
N LEU A 586 2.55 -15.42 3.90
CA LEU A 586 3.64 -15.42 4.89
C LEU A 586 3.98 -16.85 5.32
N TRP A 587 5.19 -17.06 5.82
CA TRP A 587 5.58 -18.35 6.37
C TRP A 587 4.88 -18.61 7.70
N MET A 588 4.00 -19.61 7.70
CA MET A 588 3.05 -19.90 8.78
C MET A 588 3.05 -21.38 9.19
N ASN A 589 4.12 -22.12 8.91
CA ASN A 589 4.13 -23.58 9.13
C ASN A 589 3.82 -23.97 10.57
N ARG A 590 4.30 -23.21 11.55
CA ARG A 590 4.08 -23.46 12.99
C ARG A 590 2.59 -23.29 13.37
N GLU A 591 1.96 -22.26 12.87
CA GLU A 591 0.55 -21.92 13.11
C GLU A 591 -0.37 -22.91 12.36
N ILE A 592 -0.03 -23.28 11.12
CA ILE A 592 -0.75 -24.31 10.34
C ILE A 592 -0.67 -25.66 11.05
N ASN A 593 0.53 -26.05 11.57
CA ASN A 593 0.69 -27.29 12.34
C ASN A 593 -0.18 -27.28 13.59
N ALA A 594 -0.21 -26.19 14.32
CA ALA A 594 -0.97 -26.04 15.56
C ALA A 594 -2.50 -26.02 15.38
N SER A 595 -3.00 -25.76 14.16
CA SER A 595 -4.43 -25.59 13.86
C SER A 595 -5.09 -26.90 13.37
N ASN A 596 -6.40 -27.07 13.61
CA ASN A 596 -7.20 -28.14 12.98
C ASN A 596 -7.64 -27.75 11.57
N ALA A 597 -8.01 -26.47 11.35
CA ALA A 597 -8.19 -25.92 10.04
C ALA A 597 -7.48 -24.56 9.93
N PHE A 598 -7.03 -24.21 8.72
CA PHE A 598 -6.35 -22.96 8.46
C PHE A 598 -6.93 -22.32 7.20
N VAL A 599 -7.42 -21.09 7.35
CA VAL A 599 -8.08 -20.30 6.30
C VAL A 599 -7.29 -19.02 6.08
N ALA A 600 -6.82 -18.80 4.86
CA ALA A 600 -6.34 -17.49 4.43
C ALA A 600 -7.55 -16.62 4.06
N ALA A 601 -7.76 -15.57 4.84
CA ALA A 601 -8.91 -14.67 4.69
C ALA A 601 -8.55 -13.35 4.00
N TRP A 602 -7.27 -13.11 3.79
CA TRP A 602 -6.72 -11.89 3.20
C TRP A 602 -7.12 -10.64 4.00
N LEU A 603 -7.59 -9.61 3.33
CA LEU A 603 -8.11 -8.37 3.90
C LEU A 603 -9.57 -8.22 3.47
N PRO A 604 -10.54 -8.76 4.22
CA PRO A 604 -11.93 -8.94 3.76
C PRO A 604 -12.75 -7.64 3.61
N GLY A 605 -12.30 -6.49 4.14
CA GLY A 605 -13.07 -5.25 4.07
C GLY A 605 -14.23 -5.20 5.05
N SER A 606 -15.36 -4.54 4.69
CA SER A 606 -16.46 -4.25 5.63
C SER A 606 -17.36 -5.46 5.95
N GLU A 607 -17.25 -6.56 5.20
CA GLU A 607 -18.22 -7.68 5.32
C GLU A 607 -17.58 -8.93 5.94
N GLY A 608 -16.94 -8.80 7.12
CA GLY A 608 -16.35 -9.92 7.87
C GLY A 608 -17.33 -11.06 8.17
N ALA A 609 -18.61 -10.76 8.23
CA ALA A 609 -19.67 -11.77 8.37
C ALA A 609 -19.70 -12.81 7.22
N GLY A 610 -19.17 -12.47 6.04
CA GLY A 610 -19.02 -13.42 4.92
C GLY A 610 -18.14 -14.64 5.26
N ILE A 611 -17.23 -14.50 6.22
CA ILE A 611 -16.40 -15.61 6.71
C ILE A 611 -17.28 -16.61 7.47
N ALA A 612 -18.18 -16.14 8.32
CA ALA A 612 -19.10 -17.00 9.05
C ALA A 612 -20.03 -17.80 8.11
N ASP A 613 -20.44 -17.21 6.97
CA ASP A 613 -21.26 -17.87 5.95
C ASP A 613 -20.60 -19.13 5.38
N VAL A 614 -19.27 -19.15 5.34
CA VAL A 614 -18.52 -20.30 4.83
C VAL A 614 -18.15 -21.26 5.96
N LEU A 615 -17.74 -20.76 7.13
CA LEU A 615 -17.26 -21.60 8.23
C LEU A 615 -18.37 -22.39 8.94
N LEU A 616 -19.63 -21.88 8.92
CA LEU A 616 -20.72 -22.43 9.69
C LEU A 616 -21.78 -23.12 8.81
N ARG A 617 -22.36 -24.19 9.32
CA ARG A 617 -23.52 -24.83 8.70
C ARG A 617 -24.79 -23.98 8.89
N GLY A 618 -25.69 -24.06 7.94
CA GLY A 618 -27.02 -23.49 8.07
C GLY A 618 -27.86 -24.19 9.12
N ALA A 619 -29.04 -23.63 9.38
CA ALA A 619 -30.02 -24.19 10.33
C ALA A 619 -30.50 -25.61 9.92
N ASP A 620 -30.39 -25.97 8.65
CA ASP A 620 -30.66 -27.30 8.11
C ASP A 620 -29.50 -28.29 8.30
N GLY A 621 -28.40 -27.86 8.89
CA GLY A 621 -27.21 -28.66 9.11
C GLY A 621 -26.33 -28.86 7.86
N GLN A 622 -26.68 -28.23 6.72
CA GLN A 622 -25.89 -28.29 5.50
C GLN A 622 -24.89 -27.13 5.42
N PRO A 623 -23.79 -27.26 4.67
CA PRO A 623 -22.94 -26.12 4.35
C PRO A 623 -23.74 -25.01 3.68
N GLN A 624 -23.67 -23.78 4.16
CA GLN A 624 -24.34 -22.63 3.54
C GLN A 624 -23.64 -22.24 2.23
N HIS A 625 -22.31 -22.18 2.29
CA HIS A 625 -21.43 -21.91 1.17
C HIS A 625 -20.19 -22.79 1.28
N ASP A 626 -19.63 -23.18 0.15
CA ASP A 626 -18.36 -23.90 0.09
C ASP A 626 -17.20 -22.92 -0.21
N PHE A 627 -15.98 -23.30 0.12
CA PHE A 627 -14.80 -22.58 -0.29
C PHE A 627 -14.64 -22.61 -1.82
N LYS A 628 -14.45 -21.44 -2.43
CA LYS A 628 -14.22 -21.27 -3.86
C LYS A 628 -12.84 -20.70 -4.15
N GLY A 629 -12.29 -19.94 -3.20
CA GLY A 629 -11.03 -19.22 -3.38
C GLY A 629 -9.86 -20.13 -3.73
N LYS A 630 -9.02 -19.65 -4.63
CA LYS A 630 -7.80 -20.30 -5.08
C LYS A 630 -6.64 -19.33 -4.92
N LEU A 631 -5.53 -19.77 -4.36
CA LEU A 631 -4.35 -18.92 -4.17
C LEU A 631 -4.03 -18.14 -5.45
N SER A 632 -4.01 -16.83 -5.37
CA SER A 632 -3.58 -15.93 -6.44
C SER A 632 -2.09 -15.58 -6.34
N PHE A 633 -1.48 -15.99 -5.24
CA PHE A 633 -0.05 -15.94 -4.94
C PHE A 633 0.38 -17.28 -4.37
N SER A 634 1.55 -17.74 -4.72
CA SER A 634 2.14 -18.99 -4.23
C SER A 634 2.52 -18.87 -2.76
N TRP A 635 2.14 -19.87 -1.94
CA TRP A 635 2.42 -19.81 -0.51
C TRP A 635 3.82 -20.33 -0.20
N PRO A 636 4.68 -19.60 0.54
CA PRO A 636 6.07 -19.96 0.72
C PRO A 636 6.24 -21.19 1.64
N ARG A 637 7.17 -22.08 1.28
CA ARG A 637 7.62 -23.19 2.12
C ARG A 637 8.60 -22.74 3.21
N ARG A 638 9.40 -21.70 2.89
CA ARG A 638 10.38 -21.05 3.78
C ARG A 638 10.24 -19.54 3.65
N ALA A 639 10.63 -18.83 4.67
CA ALA A 639 10.49 -17.37 4.71
C ALA A 639 11.46 -16.61 3.79
N ASP A 640 12.45 -17.29 3.22
CA ASP A 640 13.36 -16.73 2.20
C ASP A 640 12.88 -16.94 0.75
N GLN A 641 11.72 -17.56 0.55
CA GLN A 641 11.12 -17.77 -0.77
C GLN A 641 10.18 -16.63 -1.19
N TYR A 642 10.65 -15.41 -1.10
CA TYR A 642 9.88 -14.21 -1.41
C TYR A 642 9.70 -13.93 -2.91
N VAL A 643 10.50 -14.56 -3.78
CA VAL A 643 10.35 -14.61 -5.24
C VAL A 643 10.18 -16.08 -5.64
N ASN A 644 8.94 -16.54 -5.72
CA ASN A 644 8.62 -17.95 -5.99
C ASN A 644 7.29 -18.04 -6.75
N ASN A 645 7.27 -17.49 -7.97
CA ASN A 645 6.05 -17.31 -8.75
C ASN A 645 5.83 -18.44 -9.75
N VAL A 646 4.57 -18.71 -10.09
CA VAL A 646 4.19 -19.74 -11.05
C VAL A 646 4.90 -19.54 -12.40
N GLY A 647 5.49 -20.62 -12.92
CA GLY A 647 6.22 -20.60 -14.19
C GLY A 647 7.70 -20.24 -14.09
N MET A 648 8.22 -19.90 -12.92
CA MET A 648 9.64 -19.66 -12.70
C MET A 648 10.44 -20.98 -12.62
N GLU A 649 11.71 -20.93 -13.02
CA GLU A 649 12.64 -22.04 -12.80
C GLU A 649 12.88 -22.23 -11.29
N GLY A 650 12.84 -23.48 -10.82
CA GLY A 650 12.99 -23.77 -9.39
C GLY A 650 11.75 -23.52 -8.54
N TYR A 651 10.59 -23.31 -9.14
CA TYR A 651 9.32 -23.12 -8.46
C TYR A 651 9.01 -24.26 -7.47
N ASP A 652 9.04 -23.97 -6.16
CA ASP A 652 8.83 -24.94 -5.06
C ASP A 652 8.06 -24.32 -3.89
N PRO A 653 6.79 -23.96 -4.05
CA PRO A 653 5.98 -23.42 -2.97
C PRO A 653 5.53 -24.50 -1.97
N LEU A 654 5.08 -24.07 -0.78
CA LEU A 654 4.34 -24.94 0.13
C LEU A 654 2.97 -25.29 -0.45
N PHE A 655 2.22 -24.27 -0.87
CA PHE A 655 0.98 -24.42 -1.64
C PHE A 655 1.11 -23.66 -2.94
N ALA A 656 0.91 -24.36 -4.04
CA ALA A 656 1.08 -23.80 -5.38
C ALA A 656 0.01 -22.76 -5.73
N PHE A 657 0.32 -21.87 -6.65
CA PHE A 657 -0.67 -21.04 -7.32
C PHE A 657 -1.90 -21.85 -7.76
N GLY A 658 -3.08 -21.35 -7.46
CA GLY A 658 -4.34 -22.05 -7.73
C GLY A 658 -4.73 -23.11 -6.71
N HIS A 659 -3.92 -23.36 -5.67
CA HIS A 659 -4.30 -24.22 -4.56
C HIS A 659 -5.44 -23.61 -3.74
N GLY A 660 -6.31 -24.47 -3.24
CA GLY A 660 -7.43 -24.15 -2.34
C GLY A 660 -8.34 -25.36 -2.25
N LEU A 661 -8.67 -25.78 -1.03
CA LEU A 661 -9.55 -26.91 -0.75
C LEU A 661 -11.00 -26.46 -0.79
N THR A 662 -11.88 -27.41 -1.10
CA THR A 662 -13.33 -27.36 -0.88
C THR A 662 -13.70 -28.34 0.22
N TYR A 663 -14.97 -28.37 0.63
CA TYR A 663 -15.44 -29.36 1.61
C TYR A 663 -15.45 -30.82 1.09
N ALA A 664 -15.36 -30.99 -0.23
CA ALA A 664 -15.27 -32.32 -0.84
C ALA A 664 -13.84 -32.88 -0.87
N ASP A 665 -12.83 -32.03 -0.64
CA ASP A 665 -11.43 -32.43 -0.71
C ASP A 665 -10.94 -33.03 0.60
N ALA A 666 -9.95 -33.93 0.52
CA ALA A 666 -9.23 -34.43 1.69
C ALA A 666 -8.33 -33.30 2.24
N GLY A 667 -8.75 -32.73 3.37
CA GLY A 667 -8.08 -31.57 3.98
C GLY A 667 -7.01 -31.90 5.00
N ASN A 668 -6.64 -33.17 5.17
CA ASN A 668 -5.60 -33.60 6.11
C ASN A 668 -4.22 -33.19 5.57
N LEU A 669 -3.41 -32.65 6.44
CA LEU A 669 -2.06 -32.20 6.13
C LEU A 669 -1.09 -32.81 7.14
N ASP A 670 -0.01 -33.44 6.64
CA ASP A 670 1.09 -33.90 7.48
C ASP A 670 1.80 -32.73 8.15
N ALA A 671 2.54 -33.01 9.24
CA ALA A 671 3.30 -31.99 9.94
C ALA A 671 4.31 -31.33 8.99
N LEU A 672 4.23 -30.02 8.90
CA LEU A 672 5.12 -29.18 8.07
C LEU A 672 6.46 -28.97 8.80
N PRO A 673 7.57 -28.81 8.05
CA PRO A 673 8.84 -28.38 8.65
C PRO A 673 8.68 -26.99 9.32
N GLU A 674 9.23 -26.85 10.54
CA GLU A 674 9.18 -25.59 11.30
C GLU A 674 10.49 -24.78 11.20
N ASP A 675 11.37 -25.12 10.28
CA ASP A 675 12.54 -24.33 9.92
C ASP A 675 12.17 -23.31 8.86
N ALA A 676 12.24 -22.05 9.24
CA ALA A 676 11.89 -20.94 8.35
C ALA A 676 12.96 -20.64 7.27
N GLY A 677 14.18 -21.18 7.41
CA GLY A 677 15.32 -20.87 6.54
C GLY A 677 15.97 -19.50 6.79
N VAL A 678 15.43 -18.72 7.71
CA VAL A 678 15.95 -17.42 8.16
C VAL A 678 15.83 -17.34 9.69
N SER A 679 16.64 -16.48 10.34
CA SER A 679 16.52 -16.20 11.76
C SER A 679 15.56 -15.03 12.01
N ALA A 680 14.97 -14.98 13.21
CA ALA A 680 14.18 -13.83 13.64
C ALA A 680 15.02 -12.54 13.76
N GLU A 681 16.34 -12.67 13.83
CA GLU A 681 17.28 -11.54 13.85
C GLU A 681 17.49 -10.93 12.43
N ASP A 682 17.28 -11.71 11.37
CA ASP A 682 17.49 -11.29 9.98
C ASP A 682 16.48 -10.20 9.48
N GLY A 683 15.58 -9.77 10.33
CA GLY A 683 14.61 -8.71 10.08
C GLY A 683 14.67 -7.54 11.08
N LYS A 684 15.59 -7.57 12.04
CA LYS A 684 15.67 -6.60 13.15
C LYS A 684 16.38 -5.29 12.83
N ASP A 685 16.78 -5.03 11.59
CA ASP A 685 17.28 -3.71 11.15
C ASP A 685 16.15 -2.66 11.00
N ALA A 686 14.92 -3.00 11.36
CA ALA A 686 13.86 -2.02 11.52
C ALA A 686 14.21 -1.13 12.70
N GLY A 687 14.55 0.13 12.45
CA GLY A 687 14.81 1.12 13.50
C GLY A 687 13.61 1.28 14.44
N TYR A 688 13.80 2.01 15.51
CA TYR A 688 12.71 2.32 16.45
C TYR A 688 11.56 3.12 15.80
N PHE A 689 11.90 3.90 14.77
CA PHE A 689 10.96 4.70 14.01
C PHE A 689 11.49 4.84 12.57
N ALA A 690 10.67 4.59 11.59
CA ALA A 690 11.08 4.70 10.19
C ALA A 690 9.95 5.26 9.34
N LYS A 691 10.27 6.20 8.44
CA LYS A 691 9.32 6.79 7.48
C LYS A 691 8.00 7.26 8.12
N GLY A 692 8.10 7.86 9.30
CA GLY A 692 6.96 8.44 10.00
C GLY A 692 6.14 7.47 10.85
N VAL A 693 6.53 6.19 10.99
CA VAL A 693 5.83 5.22 11.84
C VAL A 693 6.77 4.51 12.82
N PRO A 694 6.25 4.10 13.98
CA PRO A 694 6.98 3.27 14.93
C PRO A 694 7.30 1.89 14.35
N GLY A 695 8.49 1.37 14.69
CA GLY A 695 8.87 0.00 14.38
C GLY A 695 8.05 -1.04 15.15
N PRO A 696 8.17 -2.33 14.81
CA PRO A 696 7.45 -3.41 15.49
C PRO A 696 7.67 -3.40 17.01
N GLY A 697 6.59 -3.49 17.79
CA GLY A 697 6.64 -3.44 19.25
C GLY A 697 6.99 -2.08 19.85
N ILE A 698 7.05 -1.02 19.05
CA ILE A 698 7.28 0.36 19.46
C ILE A 698 5.97 1.17 19.32
N ARG A 699 5.75 2.11 20.24
CA ARG A 699 4.67 3.11 20.14
C ARG A 699 5.26 4.50 20.15
N LEU A 700 4.74 5.38 19.32
CA LEU A 700 4.98 6.83 19.45
C LEU A 700 3.88 7.43 20.32
N VAL A 701 4.28 8.06 21.41
CA VAL A 701 3.37 8.69 22.37
C VAL A 701 3.72 10.17 22.50
N VAL A 702 2.71 11.01 22.57
CA VAL A 702 2.85 12.44 22.88
C VAL A 702 2.19 12.75 24.20
N THR A 703 2.92 13.42 25.09
CA THR A 703 2.47 13.77 26.44
C THR A 703 2.49 15.27 26.64
N GLY A 704 1.34 15.83 26.97
CA GLY A 704 1.15 17.27 27.20
C GLY A 704 1.71 17.77 28.56
N ALA A 705 1.61 19.05 28.78
CA ALA A 705 2.04 19.71 30.03
C ALA A 705 1.26 19.21 31.25
N ASP A 706 0.03 18.76 31.05
CA ASP A 706 -0.82 18.18 32.10
C ASP A 706 -0.51 16.72 32.43
N GLY A 707 0.51 16.12 31.77
CA GLY A 707 0.93 14.74 31.99
C GLY A 707 0.04 13.69 31.32
N ARG A 708 -0.97 14.09 30.56
CA ARG A 708 -1.81 13.16 29.79
C ARG A 708 -1.18 12.88 28.45
N GLY A 709 -1.02 11.59 28.13
CA GLY A 709 -0.49 11.11 26.87
C GLY A 709 -1.58 10.72 25.86
N ALA A 710 -1.19 10.72 24.59
CA ALA A 710 -1.98 10.19 23.47
C ALA A 710 -1.06 9.35 22.59
N ASP A 711 -1.50 8.16 22.22
CA ASP A 711 -0.82 7.35 21.20
C ASP A 711 -0.99 8.00 19.81
N VAL A 712 0.09 8.01 19.03
CA VAL A 712 0.08 8.54 17.67
C VAL A 712 -0.31 7.43 16.71
N LEU A 713 -1.60 7.20 16.59
CA LEU A 713 -2.19 6.18 15.71
C LEU A 713 -2.71 6.78 14.39
N HIS A 714 -2.79 8.11 14.31
CA HIS A 714 -3.32 8.84 13.16
C HIS A 714 -2.27 9.76 12.55
N PRO A 715 -2.43 10.16 11.28
CA PRO A 715 -1.58 11.18 10.65
C PRO A 715 -1.55 12.51 11.40
N ARG A 716 -2.64 12.86 12.06
CA ARG A 716 -2.73 14.07 12.90
C ARG A 716 -3.18 13.72 14.31
N VAL A 717 -2.38 14.09 15.29
CA VAL A 717 -2.65 13.90 16.72
C VAL A 717 -2.33 15.19 17.47
N VAL A 718 -3.14 15.51 18.47
CA VAL A 718 -2.91 16.65 19.36
C VAL A 718 -3.03 16.14 20.79
N THR A 719 -2.13 16.58 21.70
CA THR A 719 -2.25 16.27 23.13
C THR A 719 -3.57 16.80 23.71
N PRO A 720 -4.13 16.15 24.73
CA PRO A 720 -5.42 16.56 25.30
C PRO A 720 -5.48 18.03 25.77
N ASP A 721 -4.33 18.62 26.16
CA ASP A 721 -4.19 20.01 26.56
C ASP A 721 -3.78 20.95 25.40
N GLY A 722 -3.58 20.42 24.17
CA GLY A 722 -3.21 21.21 23.01
C GLY A 722 -1.75 21.67 22.98
N THR A 723 -0.87 21.19 23.88
CA THR A 723 0.52 21.67 23.98
C THR A 723 1.50 21.10 22.98
N LEU A 724 1.16 19.99 22.34
CA LEU A 724 1.91 19.39 21.24
C LEU A 724 0.95 18.86 20.19
N SER A 725 1.22 19.17 18.92
CA SER A 725 0.53 18.60 17.78
C SER A 725 1.49 17.90 16.85
N LEU A 726 1.04 16.81 16.24
CA LEU A 726 1.69 16.10 15.17
C LEU A 726 0.84 16.15 13.91
N ALA A 727 1.50 16.25 12.76
CA ALA A 727 0.90 16.08 11.45
C ALA A 727 1.84 15.23 10.58
N ALA A 728 1.31 14.54 9.59
CA ALA A 728 2.14 13.94 8.54
C ALA A 728 2.86 15.05 7.76
N VAL A 729 4.06 14.76 7.28
CA VAL A 729 4.86 15.68 6.47
C VAL A 729 5.74 14.89 5.50
N ASP A 730 5.97 15.45 4.33
CA ASP A 730 6.81 14.81 3.33
C ASP A 730 8.26 14.66 3.83
N TYR A 731 8.71 13.42 3.73
CA TYR A 731 10.12 13.04 3.80
C TYR A 731 10.47 12.35 2.49
N GLN A 732 11.42 12.89 1.75
CA GLN A 732 11.67 12.56 0.34
C GLN A 732 10.49 13.02 -0.55
N THR A 733 9.63 12.12 -1.01
CA THR A 733 8.54 12.45 -1.94
C THR A 733 7.15 12.13 -1.43
N GLN A 734 7.03 11.61 -0.21
CA GLN A 734 5.77 11.20 0.41
C GLN A 734 5.75 11.54 1.89
N GLU A 735 4.59 11.46 2.53
CA GLU A 735 4.32 11.71 3.95
C GLU A 735 5.05 10.73 4.90
N GLY A 736 6.33 10.46 4.63
CA GLY A 736 7.21 9.60 5.40
C GLY A 736 7.80 10.23 6.66
N GLY A 737 7.28 11.37 7.11
CA GLY A 737 7.72 12.05 8.33
C GLY A 737 6.57 12.51 9.21
N ARG A 738 6.87 12.93 10.43
CA ARG A 738 5.96 13.57 11.37
C ARG A 738 6.46 14.97 11.71
N LEU A 739 5.65 15.97 11.46
CA LEU A 739 5.90 17.34 11.90
C LEU A 739 5.33 17.54 13.29
N LEU A 740 6.21 17.78 14.25
CA LEU A 740 5.88 18.02 15.64
C LEU A 740 5.94 19.52 15.91
N THR A 741 4.87 20.07 16.48
CA THR A 741 4.79 21.51 16.81
C THR A 741 4.43 21.70 18.27
N TRP A 742 5.37 22.26 19.05
CA TRP A 742 5.17 22.56 20.48
C TRP A 742 4.59 23.96 20.67
N THR A 743 3.43 24.02 21.29
CA THR A 743 2.77 25.26 21.72
C THR A 743 2.85 25.45 23.25
N GLY A 744 3.35 24.44 23.98
CA GLY A 744 3.61 24.41 25.42
C GLY A 744 4.71 23.41 25.75
N ASN A 745 4.96 23.19 27.07
CA ASN A 745 5.89 22.12 27.46
C ASN A 745 5.26 20.76 27.21
N ALA A 746 5.87 19.94 26.39
CA ALA A 746 5.37 18.61 26.05
C ALA A 746 6.51 17.68 25.64
N THR A 747 6.22 16.39 25.60
CA THR A 747 7.18 15.34 25.23
C THR A 747 6.63 14.48 24.10
N ALA A 748 7.46 14.13 23.12
CA ALA A 748 7.23 13.07 22.17
C ALA A 748 8.22 11.95 22.44
N GLU A 749 7.75 10.70 22.54
CA GLU A 749 8.59 9.58 22.93
C GLU A 749 8.24 8.28 22.22
N LEU A 750 9.25 7.46 21.96
CA LEU A 750 9.11 6.10 21.44
C LEU A 750 9.19 5.15 22.63
N LEU A 751 8.16 4.34 22.82
CA LEU A 751 8.05 3.36 23.91
C LEU A 751 8.08 1.95 23.34
N SER A 752 9.02 1.14 23.83
CA SER A 752 9.12 -0.28 23.50
C SER A 752 8.34 -1.15 24.47
N HIS A 753 7.59 -2.11 23.97
CA HIS A 753 6.93 -3.12 24.79
C HIS A 753 7.93 -4.05 25.48
N SER A 754 9.12 -4.24 24.90
CA SER A 754 10.18 -5.07 25.46
C SER A 754 11.45 -4.26 25.59
N PRO A 755 12.06 -4.17 26.78
CA PRO A 755 13.34 -3.49 26.96
C PRO A 755 14.44 -4.11 26.10
N ALA A 756 15.24 -3.27 25.44
CA ALA A 756 16.42 -3.67 24.68
C ALA A 756 17.69 -3.56 25.54
N ASP A 757 18.61 -4.53 25.42
CA ASP A 757 19.97 -4.42 25.96
C ASP A 757 20.89 -3.82 24.89
N LEU A 758 21.30 -2.58 25.09
CA LEU A 758 22.20 -1.82 24.23
C LEU A 758 23.65 -1.77 24.78
N SER A 759 23.97 -2.62 25.74
CA SER A 759 25.32 -2.64 26.38
C SER A 759 26.43 -2.85 25.36
N ARG A 760 26.19 -3.69 24.37
CA ARG A 760 27.12 -3.97 23.28
C ARG A 760 27.34 -2.73 22.42
N GLU A 761 26.26 -2.09 22.01
CA GLU A 761 26.27 -0.89 21.16
C GLU A 761 26.92 0.30 21.87
N THR A 762 26.74 0.41 23.21
CA THR A 762 27.38 1.46 24.01
C THR A 762 28.89 1.26 24.18
N ASN A 763 29.42 0.05 24.07
CA ASN A 763 30.86 -0.22 24.09
C ASN A 763 31.56 0.18 22.78
N GLY A 764 30.82 0.30 21.68
CA GLY A 764 31.29 0.75 20.38
C GLY A 764 31.17 2.25 20.18
N ASP A 765 31.25 2.68 18.93
CA ASP A 765 31.03 4.07 18.49
C ASP A 765 29.61 4.27 17.94
N SER A 766 28.66 3.43 18.39
CA SER A 766 27.27 3.49 17.94
C SER A 766 26.59 4.75 18.43
N LEU A 767 25.70 5.24 17.57
CA LEU A 767 24.91 6.45 17.76
C LEU A 767 23.44 6.09 17.80
N LEU A 768 22.67 6.79 18.60
CA LEU A 768 21.26 6.98 18.36
C LEU A 768 21.13 7.98 17.21
N LEU A 769 20.69 7.50 16.06
CA LEU A 769 20.47 8.30 14.87
C LEU A 769 19.02 8.77 14.81
N ALA A 770 18.82 10.04 14.49
CA ALA A 770 17.51 10.60 14.20
C ALA A 770 17.58 11.38 12.88
N THR A 771 16.79 10.98 11.89
CA THR A 771 16.58 11.79 10.69
C THR A 771 15.53 12.83 11.01
N LEU A 772 15.97 14.11 11.08
CA LEU A 772 15.13 15.20 11.52
C LEU A 772 15.29 16.47 10.68
N ARG A 773 14.29 17.34 10.74
CA ARG A 773 14.27 18.65 10.09
C ARG A 773 13.87 19.70 11.11
N VAL A 774 14.72 20.69 11.34
CA VAL A 774 14.46 21.78 12.30
C VAL A 774 13.86 22.96 11.56
N ASP A 775 12.55 23.19 11.70
CA ASP A 775 11.86 24.29 11.03
C ASP A 775 11.88 25.55 11.91
N ALA A 776 11.63 25.43 13.22
CA ALA A 776 11.71 26.52 14.17
C ALA A 776 12.30 26.09 15.52
N LEU A 777 13.03 27.01 16.18
CA LEU A 777 13.49 26.81 17.57
C LEU A 777 12.83 27.80 18.51
N PRO A 778 12.55 27.39 19.77
CA PRO A 778 12.03 28.29 20.79
C PRO A 778 13.01 29.44 21.08
N ALA A 779 12.49 30.62 21.40
CA ALA A 779 13.32 31.78 21.76
C ALA A 779 14.12 31.54 23.06
N SER A 780 13.57 30.73 23.99
CA SER A 780 14.21 30.38 25.26
C SER A 780 13.68 29.03 25.77
N GLY A 781 14.33 28.48 26.80
CA GLY A 781 13.96 27.20 27.42
C GLY A 781 14.79 26.04 26.91
N ASP A 782 14.81 24.96 27.66
CA ASP A 782 15.61 23.78 27.39
C ASP A 782 14.89 22.81 26.46
N ILE A 783 15.62 22.26 25.50
CA ILE A 783 15.20 21.11 24.70
C ILE A 783 16.04 19.95 25.18
N THR A 784 15.39 18.90 25.66
CA THR A 784 16.05 17.72 26.22
C THR A 784 15.75 16.50 25.36
N LEU A 785 16.80 15.82 24.89
CA LEU A 785 16.72 14.49 24.28
C LEU A 785 17.15 13.47 25.30
N SER A 786 16.39 12.39 25.45
CA SER A 786 16.71 11.31 26.38
C SER A 786 16.42 9.92 25.80
N ALA A 787 17.09 8.93 26.38
CA ALA A 787 16.73 7.52 26.26
C ALA A 787 16.74 6.91 27.66
N GLY A 788 15.94 5.87 27.92
CA GLY A 788 15.81 5.34 29.26
C GLY A 788 14.92 4.09 29.40
N CYS A 789 14.62 3.77 30.66
CA CYS A 789 13.73 2.70 31.07
C CYS A 789 12.76 3.14 32.18
N GLY A 790 12.43 4.43 32.23
CA GLY A 790 11.66 5.13 33.25
C GLY A 790 12.50 6.21 33.93
N ASP A 791 11.94 6.86 34.95
CA ASP A 791 12.52 8.07 35.56
C ASP A 791 13.90 7.89 36.20
N ASP A 792 14.18 6.69 36.74
CA ASP A 792 15.42 6.42 37.51
C ASP A 792 16.61 5.88 36.68
N CYS A 793 16.45 5.72 35.38
CA CYS A 793 17.44 5.07 34.52
C CYS A 793 17.57 5.74 33.12
N ALA A 794 17.15 6.98 33.00
CA ALA A 794 17.24 7.74 31.77
C ALA A 794 18.53 8.55 31.70
N GLY A 795 19.19 8.51 30.54
CA GLY A 795 20.22 9.46 30.16
C GLY A 795 19.59 10.62 29.40
N ALA A 796 19.72 11.83 29.90
CA ALA A 796 19.11 13.02 29.34
C ALA A 796 20.17 14.07 28.98
N LEU A 797 20.08 14.63 27.77
CA LEU A 797 21.04 15.58 27.21
C LEU A 797 20.34 16.87 26.78
N PRO A 798 20.84 18.06 27.16
CA PRO A 798 20.35 19.32 26.63
C PRO A 798 20.83 19.48 25.18
N VAL A 799 19.91 19.54 24.22
CA VAL A 799 20.25 19.52 22.80
C VAL A 799 19.93 20.81 22.04
N ARG A 800 19.45 21.85 22.75
CA ARG A 800 19.01 23.08 22.10
C ARG A 800 20.12 23.78 21.30
N GLU A 801 21.32 23.92 21.88
CA GLU A 801 22.45 24.55 21.21
C GLU A 801 22.92 23.75 20.01
N TRP A 802 22.95 22.42 20.14
CA TRP A 802 23.28 21.54 19.05
C TRP A 802 22.24 21.59 17.92
N LEU A 803 20.95 21.54 18.21
CA LEU A 803 19.89 21.70 17.21
C LEU A 803 19.98 23.06 16.49
N ALA A 804 20.51 24.09 17.17
CA ALA A 804 20.73 25.39 16.55
C ALA A 804 21.85 25.38 15.48
N THR A 805 22.75 24.42 15.51
CA THR A 805 23.82 24.26 14.51
C THR A 805 23.37 23.49 13.26
N LEU A 806 22.22 22.83 13.31
CA LEU A 806 21.70 22.07 12.17
C LEU A 806 21.10 23.00 11.10
N PRO A 807 21.16 22.62 9.80
CA PRO A 807 20.47 23.34 8.74
C PRO A 807 18.98 23.50 9.03
N ARG A 808 18.39 24.63 8.59
CA ARG A 808 16.95 24.90 8.75
C ARG A 808 16.17 24.42 7.54
N ASN A 809 15.01 23.84 7.80
CA ASN A 809 14.09 23.34 6.77
C ASN A 809 14.71 22.26 5.85
N GLU A 810 15.77 21.60 6.31
CA GLU A 810 16.44 20.52 5.61
C GLU A 810 16.45 19.26 6.46
N TRP A 811 16.20 18.12 5.84
CA TRP A 811 16.32 16.81 6.47
C TRP A 811 17.79 16.42 6.65
N VAL A 812 18.19 16.08 7.86
CA VAL A 812 19.55 15.65 8.21
C VAL A 812 19.53 14.42 9.11
N THR A 813 20.49 13.52 8.94
CA THR A 813 20.70 12.42 9.88
C THR A 813 21.62 12.90 11.02
N ALA A 814 21.00 13.17 12.15
CA ALA A 814 21.63 13.65 13.39
C ALA A 814 21.98 12.47 14.29
N GLY A 815 23.21 12.42 14.82
CA GLY A 815 23.71 11.31 15.62
C GLY A 815 24.08 11.71 17.04
N ILE A 816 23.51 11.02 18.03
CA ILE A 816 23.77 11.18 19.44
C ILE A 816 24.59 9.97 19.91
N PRO A 817 25.86 10.12 20.33
CA PRO A 817 26.63 8.98 20.81
C PRO A 817 25.95 8.31 22.00
N LEU A 818 25.78 6.99 21.98
CA LEU A 818 25.19 6.26 23.10
C LEU A 818 26.02 6.45 24.38
N LYS A 819 27.33 6.62 24.24
CA LYS A 819 28.24 6.96 25.37
C LYS A 819 27.88 8.27 26.06
N CYS A 820 27.31 9.27 25.36
CA CYS A 820 26.83 10.51 25.99
C CYS A 820 25.62 10.21 26.87
N LEU A 821 24.68 9.40 26.39
CA LEU A 821 23.48 9.03 27.12
C LEU A 821 23.84 8.17 28.36
N THR A 822 24.77 7.22 28.24
CA THR A 822 25.23 6.43 29.39
C THR A 822 25.97 7.28 30.40
N ALA A 823 26.81 8.22 29.99
CA ALA A 823 27.47 9.19 30.87
C ALA A 823 26.47 10.10 31.58
N ALA A 824 25.29 10.35 30.97
CA ALA A 824 24.19 11.13 31.50
C ALA A 824 23.19 10.29 32.35
N GLY A 825 23.48 8.98 32.60
CA GLY A 825 22.70 8.12 33.51
C GLY A 825 21.89 7.02 32.84
N LEU A 826 21.97 6.83 31.52
CA LEU A 826 21.26 5.74 30.84
C LEU A 826 21.75 4.37 31.32
N ASP A 827 20.84 3.53 31.82
CA ASP A 827 21.05 2.10 31.98
C ASP A 827 20.84 1.37 30.63
N ALA A 828 21.94 1.12 29.94
CA ALA A 828 21.90 0.53 28.60
C ALA A 828 21.43 -0.94 28.61
N THR A 829 21.35 -1.62 29.77
CA THR A 829 20.94 -3.04 29.83
C THR A 829 19.45 -3.27 29.69
N ARG A 830 18.62 -2.19 29.72
CA ARG A 830 17.15 -2.31 29.74
C ARG A 830 16.44 -1.08 29.17
N VAL A 831 16.76 -0.69 27.97
CA VAL A 831 16.20 0.49 27.33
C VAL A 831 14.78 0.22 26.82
N SER A 832 13.78 0.82 27.46
CA SER A 832 12.36 0.74 27.02
C SER A 832 11.86 2.02 26.37
N THR A 833 12.62 3.14 26.49
CA THR A 833 12.35 4.40 25.81
C THR A 833 13.59 4.76 25.00
N PRO A 834 13.73 4.24 23.77
CA PRO A 834 14.92 4.47 22.96
C PRO A 834 15.11 5.94 22.53
N PHE A 835 14.04 6.71 22.50
CA PHE A 835 14.07 8.12 22.14
C PHE A 835 12.94 8.87 22.84
N ALA A 836 13.25 10.00 23.44
CA ALA A 836 12.27 10.97 23.90
C ALA A 836 12.79 12.39 23.66
N LEU A 837 11.92 13.28 23.20
CA LEU A 837 12.23 14.69 22.97
C LEU A 837 11.23 15.57 23.73
N ARG A 838 11.72 16.29 24.74
CA ARG A 838 10.95 17.25 25.51
C ARG A 838 11.34 18.67 25.11
N ALA A 839 10.35 19.49 24.84
CA ALA A 839 10.60 20.88 24.45
C ALA A 839 9.53 21.85 24.95
N PRO A 840 9.86 23.17 25.09
CA PRO A 840 8.90 24.22 25.36
C PRO A 840 8.19 24.69 24.08
N ALA A 841 7.24 25.60 24.23
CA ALA A 841 6.57 26.25 23.10
C ALA A 841 7.58 26.88 22.11
N GLY A 842 7.33 26.76 20.82
CA GLY A 842 8.10 27.39 19.75
C GLY A 842 9.11 26.45 19.06
N LEU A 843 9.18 25.17 19.45
CA LEU A 843 9.87 24.17 18.64
C LEU A 843 8.91 23.67 17.53
N THR A 844 9.41 23.62 16.29
CA THR A 844 8.78 22.88 15.19
C THR A 844 9.86 22.01 14.55
N LEU A 845 9.61 20.69 14.54
CA LEU A 845 10.61 19.71 14.12
C LEU A 845 9.94 18.57 13.34
N GLY A 846 10.47 18.27 12.15
CA GLY A 846 10.16 17.05 11.41
C GLY A 846 10.98 15.87 11.95
N LEU A 847 10.37 14.68 12.09
CA LEU A 847 11.03 13.42 12.46
C LEU A 847 10.63 12.34 11.44
N ALA A 848 11.62 11.70 10.79
CA ALA A 848 11.38 10.67 9.79
C ALA A 848 11.91 9.29 10.20
N GLU A 849 13.07 9.23 10.90
CA GLU A 849 13.70 7.98 11.32
C GLU A 849 14.33 8.10 12.71
N VAL A 850 14.31 7.02 13.46
CA VAL A 850 15.10 6.84 14.70
C VAL A 850 15.63 5.41 14.73
N ARG A 851 16.96 5.25 14.77
CA ARG A 851 17.62 3.93 14.77
C ARG A 851 18.99 3.97 15.45
N ILE A 852 19.59 2.82 15.68
CA ILE A 852 21.00 2.72 16.07
C ILE A 852 21.85 2.57 14.80
N GLY A 853 22.99 3.26 14.75
CA GLY A 853 23.90 3.16 13.62
C GLY A 853 25.17 3.99 13.81
N THR A 854 25.92 4.22 12.73
CA THR A 854 27.20 4.96 12.77
C THR A 854 27.29 6.09 11.74
N ASP A 855 26.31 6.23 10.86
CA ASP A 855 26.31 7.01 9.63
C ASP A 855 25.66 8.40 9.75
N ALA A 856 25.88 9.11 10.87
CA ALA A 856 25.35 10.46 11.07
C ALA A 856 26.03 11.49 10.17
N THR A 857 25.23 12.38 9.56
CA THR A 857 25.75 13.58 8.85
C THR A 857 26.12 14.69 9.83
N HIS A 858 25.46 14.75 10.99
CA HIS A 858 25.71 15.73 12.07
C HIS A 858 25.78 14.99 13.40
N ARG A 859 26.91 15.06 14.08
CA ARG A 859 27.15 14.34 15.33
C ARG A 859 27.22 15.29 16.51
N LEU A 860 26.54 14.92 17.61
CA LEU A 860 26.65 15.62 18.89
C LEU A 860 28.03 15.36 19.52
N ASP A 861 28.72 16.42 20.00
CA ASP A 861 29.96 16.26 20.77
C ASP A 861 29.64 16.26 22.26
N CYS A 862 29.94 15.13 22.94
CA CYS A 862 29.70 14.97 24.39
C CYS A 862 30.56 15.92 25.27
N LYS A 863 31.65 16.50 24.73
CA LYS A 863 32.59 17.35 25.50
C LYS A 863 32.12 18.80 25.61
N THR A 864 31.13 19.19 24.86
CA THR A 864 30.59 20.57 24.83
C THR A 864 29.34 20.74 25.72
N GLN A 865 29.00 19.76 26.53
CA GLN A 865 27.83 19.79 27.44
C GLN A 865 28.24 19.74 28.91
#